data_55b21ba77d05a6c6c5c514b309fe6f20
#
_entry.id   55b21ba77d05a6c6c5c514b309fe6f20
#
_cell.length_a   1.000
_cell.length_b   1.000
_cell.length_c   1.000
_cell.angle_alpha   90.00
_cell.angle_beta   90.00
_cell.angle_gamma   90.00
#
_symmetry.space_group_name_H-M   'P 1'
#
loop_
_entity.id
_entity.type
_entity.pdbx_description
1 polymer ?
#
loop_
_entity_poly.entity_id
_entity_poly.type
_entity_poly.pdbx_seq_one_letter_code
_entity_poly.pdbx_strand_id
1 'polypeptide(L)'
;MIYRIYGQKDTTIYELNIRKSQNTGLDEVLEVTKFFDEDSNTVFTGNSRILTQFDLTDISQSIVAGDIPTSSIYQLNLTSLDANEVETEYTLEVYPVSQSWSEGAGQFNNTPINQNGCSWEKRNSDNLWGVGSVSILNGKDVETAPKSGIVLYESFAEGSGSAFLTESINDFNGNAPFASVVNEQLVISASNFAGTTLVFPAYLQNGFTYGVQFQIDPNSFDDVAFRVKDPNGVLKNEGDYEGMVGAITTASTQSFDLNATVTGEHELRFTFFDGSGDGSSTTGTFDEVYVYQKEGNLIVWDTFTQNEGNFRLRNRVNDSLSNSVRMFASESLLNLYADNGGADAQNSVNLQAGLEYSISASISPGDFDKIDFLIYDTNGLPLRTGVTNLTSSYTANATQSISFTPTVTGDYIFAYTYYNAASSPKSGSIDDFKIEYSGSLDSPEISEAGFISNSGGATWYTSSIKNNKYSQTFTKSTSDLNVEVTAYVQDMLDGGRPNDGFLIKRPTLEESGSTKFGSSKFFSNDTHTIYVPTLEAKWDDSVFATGSLTELTADDITLYMKNLKTEYKELSRAKLRVVGRETYPQRSFTNSAPYNQIKYLPTTTYYQVRDVETNLVLIPFDTTYTKVSCDSVGNFFDFRFNTLQPXXXXXXXXXXXXXXXINNISMGLYLKW
;
A
#
# COMPACT_ATOMS: atom_id res chain seq x y z
N MET A 1 -4.45 -1.60 -27.43
CA MET A 1 -4.74 -3.03 -27.17
C MET A 1 -5.31 -3.18 -25.77
N ILE A 2 -6.25 -4.11 -25.58
CA ILE A 2 -6.85 -4.44 -24.28
C ILE A 2 -6.74 -5.94 -24.05
N TYR A 3 -6.29 -6.33 -22.87
CA TYR A 3 -6.23 -7.72 -22.41
C TYR A 3 -7.07 -7.79 -21.13
N ARG A 4 -8.07 -8.65 -21.10
CA ARG A 4 -9.03 -8.71 -19.99
C ARG A 4 -8.97 -10.06 -19.31
N ILE A 5 -9.02 -10.05 -17.96
CA ILE A 5 -9.26 -11.24 -17.15
C ILE A 5 -10.52 -10.99 -16.30
N TYR A 6 -11.14 -12.09 -15.91
CA TYR A 6 -12.43 -12.07 -15.21
C TYR A 6 -12.22 -12.40 -13.74
N GLY A 7 -13.16 -11.97 -12.89
CA GLY A 7 -13.09 -12.22 -11.45
C GLY A 7 -12.92 -13.71 -11.14
N GLN A 8 -12.09 -14.00 -10.17
CA GLN A 8 -11.87 -15.37 -9.68
C GLN A 8 -12.80 -15.67 -8.50
N LYS A 9 -12.97 -14.68 -7.64
CA LYS A 9 -13.88 -14.75 -6.48
C LYS A 9 -14.26 -13.34 -6.04
N ASP A 10 -15.45 -13.19 -5.48
CA ASP A 10 -15.86 -11.92 -4.89
C ASP A 10 -16.95 -12.16 -3.83
N THR A 11 -17.24 -11.12 -3.05
CA THR A 11 -18.26 -11.16 -2.01
C THR A 11 -18.53 -9.76 -1.47
N THR A 12 -19.67 -9.59 -0.82
CA THR A 12 -19.96 -8.42 0.02
C THR A 12 -19.86 -8.84 1.49
N ILE A 13 -19.24 -8.03 2.31
CA ILE A 13 -19.19 -8.25 3.77
C ILE A 13 -19.98 -7.13 4.46
N TYR A 14 -20.82 -7.50 5.44
CA TYR A 14 -21.81 -6.61 6.07
C TYR A 14 -21.52 -6.41 7.56
N GLU A 15 -21.43 -5.15 7.99
CA GLU A 15 -21.19 -4.78 9.39
C GLU A 15 -22.42 -5.00 10.29
N LEU A 16 -23.60 -5.14 9.71
CA LEU A 16 -24.87 -5.29 10.45
C LEU A 16 -24.78 -6.45 11.46
N ASN A 17 -25.12 -6.20 12.71
CA ASN A 17 -24.92 -7.15 13.83
C ASN A 17 -25.43 -8.56 13.53
N ILE A 18 -26.61 -8.66 12.92
CA ILE A 18 -27.22 -9.96 12.59
C ILE A 18 -26.56 -10.64 11.39
N ARG A 19 -25.64 -9.92 10.70
CA ARG A 19 -24.99 -10.41 9.47
C ARG A 19 -23.47 -10.35 9.53
N LYS A 20 -22.89 -9.92 10.65
CA LYS A 20 -21.42 -9.77 10.77
C LYS A 20 -20.69 -11.08 10.49
N SER A 21 -21.30 -12.20 10.82
CA SER A 21 -20.72 -13.53 10.60
C SER A 21 -21.27 -14.24 9.35
N GLN A 22 -22.15 -13.58 8.58
CA GLN A 22 -22.75 -14.18 7.40
C GLN A 22 -21.85 -14.06 6.20
N ASN A 23 -21.66 -15.15 5.48
CA ASN A 23 -21.00 -15.19 4.19
C ASN A 23 -22.01 -14.93 3.06
N THR A 24 -21.58 -14.21 2.02
CA THR A 24 -22.41 -13.91 0.84
C THR A 24 -21.63 -14.15 -0.48
N GLY A 25 -20.73 -15.16 -0.47
CA GLY A 25 -19.85 -15.41 -1.60
C GLY A 25 -20.52 -15.89 -2.87
N LEU A 26 -21.76 -16.41 -2.78
CA LEU A 26 -22.52 -16.85 -3.96
C LEU A 26 -23.68 -15.90 -4.31
N ASP A 27 -23.64 -14.66 -3.83
CA ASP A 27 -24.61 -13.65 -4.25
C ASP A 27 -24.30 -13.14 -5.65
N GLU A 28 -25.34 -12.96 -6.46
CA GLU A 28 -25.21 -12.42 -7.82
C GLU A 28 -24.95 -10.92 -7.84
N VAL A 29 -24.97 -10.26 -6.67
CA VAL A 29 -24.87 -8.81 -6.53
C VAL A 29 -23.88 -8.44 -5.44
N LEU A 30 -22.99 -7.52 -5.75
CA LEU A 30 -22.06 -6.89 -4.83
C LEU A 30 -22.61 -5.54 -4.41
N GLU A 31 -22.42 -5.14 -3.14
CA GLU A 31 -23.06 -3.93 -2.63
C GLU A 31 -22.14 -3.13 -1.70
N VAL A 32 -22.04 -1.82 -1.96
CA VAL A 32 -21.45 -0.86 -1.01
C VAL A 32 -22.58 0.04 -0.51
N THR A 33 -22.84 -0.03 0.79
CA THR A 33 -23.91 0.76 1.41
C THR A 33 -23.52 1.20 2.82
N LYS A 34 -24.19 2.24 3.28
CA LYS A 34 -24.20 2.58 4.71
C LYS A 34 -25.65 2.85 5.10
N PHE A 35 -26.16 2.04 6.01
CA PHE A 35 -27.57 2.07 6.38
C PHE A 35 -27.73 2.14 7.89
N PHE A 36 -28.94 2.54 8.30
CA PHE A 36 -29.37 2.48 9.69
C PHE A 36 -30.36 1.33 9.83
N ASP A 37 -30.22 0.58 10.89
CA ASP A 37 -31.24 -0.37 11.31
C ASP A 37 -31.76 0.10 12.69
N GLU A 38 -33.06 0.29 12.80
CA GLU A 38 -33.72 0.64 14.04
C GLU A 38 -34.40 -0.60 14.61
N ASP A 39 -33.76 -1.24 15.57
CA ASP A 39 -34.43 -2.31 16.32
C ASP A 39 -34.75 -1.79 17.71
N SER A 40 -36.02 -1.62 17.94
CA SER A 40 -36.78 -1.38 19.17
C SER A 40 -36.18 -0.44 20.24
N ASN A 41 -35.03 0.18 20.08
CA ASN A 41 -34.47 1.25 20.95
C ASN A 41 -32.99 1.54 20.70
N THR A 42 -32.38 0.87 19.72
CA THR A 42 -30.98 1.09 19.39
C THR A 42 -30.82 1.34 17.90
N VAL A 43 -30.19 2.45 17.58
CA VAL A 43 -29.86 2.76 16.18
C VAL A 43 -28.51 2.11 15.87
N PHE A 44 -28.50 1.21 14.92
CA PHE A 44 -27.26 0.60 14.42
C PHE A 44 -26.92 1.22 13.07
N THR A 45 -25.71 1.72 12.93
CA THR A 45 -25.16 2.06 11.62
C THR A 45 -24.36 0.86 11.15
N GLY A 46 -24.57 0.46 9.91
CA GLY A 46 -23.83 -0.65 9.32
C GLY A 46 -23.28 -0.28 7.95
N ASN A 47 -22.04 -0.66 7.71
CA ASN A 47 -21.39 -0.51 6.42
C ASN A 47 -21.42 -1.85 5.67
N SER A 48 -21.30 -1.80 4.35
CA SER A 48 -20.89 -2.98 3.58
C SER A 48 -19.72 -2.62 2.69
N ARG A 49 -18.91 -3.63 2.40
CA ARG A 49 -17.70 -3.50 1.57
C ARG A 49 -17.65 -4.67 0.60
N ILE A 50 -17.07 -4.42 -0.58
CA ILE A 50 -16.90 -5.44 -1.61
C ILE A 50 -15.44 -5.92 -1.60
N LEU A 51 -15.26 -7.24 -1.69
CA LEU A 51 -13.97 -7.89 -1.96
C LEU A 51 -14.04 -8.53 -3.34
N THR A 52 -12.98 -8.40 -4.14
CA THR A 52 -12.88 -9.07 -5.44
C THR A 52 -11.42 -9.42 -5.73
N GLN A 53 -11.18 -10.58 -6.33
CA GLN A 53 -9.83 -11.05 -6.65
C GLN A 53 -9.78 -11.60 -8.07
N PHE A 54 -8.61 -11.42 -8.72
CA PHE A 54 -8.34 -11.86 -10.09
C PHE A 54 -7.07 -12.72 -10.10
N ASP A 55 -7.07 -13.78 -10.90
CA ASP A 55 -5.87 -14.60 -11.09
C ASP A 55 -4.92 -13.88 -12.07
N LEU A 56 -3.80 -13.39 -11.58
CA LEU A 56 -2.84 -12.64 -12.38
C LEU A 56 -1.87 -13.55 -13.16
N THR A 57 -2.00 -14.86 -13.06
CA THR A 57 -1.08 -15.83 -13.68
C THR A 57 -0.97 -15.62 -15.19
N ASP A 58 -2.11 -15.46 -15.88
CA ASP A 58 -2.13 -15.27 -17.34
C ASP A 58 -1.48 -13.93 -17.73
N ILE A 59 -1.69 -12.89 -16.96
CA ILE A 59 -1.05 -11.57 -17.19
C ILE A 59 0.46 -11.71 -17.01
N SER A 60 0.89 -12.32 -15.90
CA SER A 60 2.31 -12.53 -15.60
C SER A 60 3.01 -13.31 -16.73
N GLN A 61 2.41 -14.43 -17.17
CA GLN A 61 2.94 -15.24 -18.28
C GLN A 61 2.99 -14.44 -19.58
N SER A 62 1.98 -13.62 -19.85
CA SER A 62 1.92 -12.80 -21.08
C SER A 62 2.96 -11.68 -21.06
N ILE A 63 3.30 -11.15 -19.88
CA ILE A 63 4.39 -10.17 -19.74
C ILE A 63 5.74 -10.86 -20.05
N VAL A 64 5.97 -12.03 -19.48
CA VAL A 64 7.20 -12.81 -19.71
C VAL A 64 7.34 -13.16 -21.20
N ALA A 65 6.22 -13.50 -21.87
CA ALA A 65 6.20 -13.81 -23.30
C ALA A 65 6.38 -12.57 -24.20
N GLY A 66 6.28 -11.37 -23.64
CA GLY A 66 6.35 -10.11 -24.39
C GLY A 66 5.04 -9.74 -25.08
N ASP A 67 3.95 -10.40 -24.75
CA ASP A 67 2.62 -10.12 -25.31
C ASP A 67 1.94 -8.93 -24.64
N ILE A 68 2.25 -8.68 -23.36
CA ILE A 68 1.78 -7.52 -22.61
C ILE A 68 3.02 -6.71 -22.20
N PRO A 69 3.13 -5.44 -22.60
CA PRO A 69 4.26 -4.60 -22.16
C PRO A 69 4.24 -4.33 -20.66
N THR A 70 5.41 -4.23 -20.05
CA THR A 70 5.53 -3.85 -18.63
C THR A 70 5.00 -2.44 -18.34
N SER A 71 4.88 -1.61 -19.38
CA SER A 71 4.34 -0.24 -19.28
C SER A 71 2.81 -0.19 -19.36
N SER A 72 2.14 -1.35 -19.34
CA SER A 72 0.66 -1.39 -19.41
C SER A 72 0.04 -0.77 -18.17
N ILE A 73 -1.10 -0.12 -18.35
CA ILE A 73 -1.93 0.32 -17.23
C ILE A 73 -2.95 -0.78 -16.91
N TYR A 74 -3.41 -0.79 -15.65
CA TYR A 74 -4.40 -1.78 -15.19
C TYR A 74 -5.63 -1.06 -14.67
N GLN A 75 -6.81 -1.52 -15.10
CA GLN A 75 -8.09 -0.92 -14.73
C GLN A 75 -9.04 -1.98 -14.18
N LEU A 76 -9.56 -1.73 -12.98
CA LEU A 76 -10.59 -2.55 -12.34
C LEU A 76 -11.96 -2.03 -12.78
N ASN A 77 -12.82 -2.93 -13.25
CA ASN A 77 -14.16 -2.56 -13.73
C ASN A 77 -15.22 -3.43 -13.06
N LEU A 78 -16.26 -2.77 -12.49
CA LEU A 78 -17.48 -3.42 -12.04
C LEU A 78 -18.67 -2.72 -12.72
N THR A 79 -19.55 -3.51 -13.32
CA THR A 79 -20.73 -2.97 -14.00
C THR A 79 -21.86 -2.75 -12.98
N SER A 80 -22.43 -1.57 -12.99
CA SER A 80 -23.50 -1.19 -12.07
C SER A 80 -24.81 -1.93 -12.39
N LEU A 81 -25.44 -2.45 -11.35
CA LEU A 81 -26.79 -2.99 -11.45
C LEU A 81 -27.81 -1.91 -11.07
N ASP A 82 -27.54 -1.21 -9.97
CA ASP A 82 -28.52 -0.27 -9.41
C ASP A 82 -27.80 0.68 -8.42
N ALA A 83 -28.42 1.81 -8.18
CA ALA A 83 -27.96 2.75 -7.15
C ALA A 83 -29.20 3.40 -6.53
N ASN A 84 -29.38 3.21 -5.23
CA ASN A 84 -30.56 3.64 -4.50
C ASN A 84 -30.20 4.58 -3.36
N GLU A 85 -30.90 5.72 -3.32
CA GLU A 85 -30.76 6.73 -2.26
C GLU A 85 -29.32 7.26 -2.11
N VAL A 86 -28.53 7.21 -3.20
CA VAL A 86 -27.17 7.75 -3.20
C VAL A 86 -27.21 9.27 -3.40
N GLU A 87 -26.15 9.93 -2.98
CA GLU A 87 -25.97 11.37 -3.18
C GLU A 87 -25.79 11.68 -4.67
N THR A 88 -26.01 12.95 -5.02
CA THR A 88 -25.79 13.46 -6.39
C THR A 88 -24.34 13.19 -6.86
N GLU A 89 -23.42 13.23 -5.91
CA GLU A 89 -22.02 12.94 -6.14
C GLU A 89 -21.49 12.21 -4.90
N TYR A 90 -20.81 11.06 -5.10
CA TYR A 90 -20.23 10.27 -4.01
C TYR A 90 -18.97 9.58 -4.52
N THR A 91 -18.12 9.15 -3.61
CA THR A 91 -16.84 8.54 -3.95
C THR A 91 -16.76 7.12 -3.38
N LEU A 92 -16.20 6.20 -4.17
CA LEU A 92 -15.76 4.88 -3.70
C LEU A 92 -14.25 4.81 -3.81
N GLU A 93 -13.62 4.18 -2.82
CA GLU A 93 -12.18 3.99 -2.74
C GLU A 93 -11.82 2.52 -2.95
N VAL A 94 -10.68 2.28 -3.57
CA VAL A 94 -10.19 0.93 -3.89
C VAL A 94 -8.82 0.74 -3.23
N TYR A 95 -8.67 -0.34 -2.46
CA TYR A 95 -7.44 -0.70 -1.78
C TYR A 95 -7.08 -2.17 -2.06
N PRO A 96 -5.79 -2.52 -2.11
CA PRO A 96 -5.43 -3.95 -2.15
C PRO A 96 -5.67 -4.59 -0.79
N VAL A 97 -6.25 -5.78 -0.80
CA VAL A 97 -6.50 -6.56 0.42
C VAL A 97 -5.15 -7.08 0.96
N SER A 98 -4.99 -7.13 2.27
CA SER A 98 -3.71 -7.48 2.89
C SER A 98 -3.66 -8.88 3.51
N GLN A 99 -4.76 -9.63 3.44
CA GLN A 99 -4.81 -11.02 3.95
C GLN A 99 -5.63 -11.88 3.02
N SER A 100 -5.18 -13.10 2.81
CA SER A 100 -5.92 -14.07 2.00
C SER A 100 -7.28 -14.38 2.63
N TRP A 101 -8.29 -14.60 1.78
CA TRP A 101 -9.66 -14.82 2.23
C TRP A 101 -10.33 -15.88 1.37
N SER A 102 -11.39 -16.47 1.89
CA SER A 102 -12.19 -17.50 1.20
C SER A 102 -13.53 -16.93 0.81
N GLU A 103 -13.91 -17.09 -0.45
CA GLU A 103 -15.20 -16.63 -0.97
C GLU A 103 -16.35 -17.23 -0.16
N GLY A 104 -16.38 -18.56 -0.07
CA GLY A 104 -17.42 -19.27 0.66
C GLY A 104 -18.57 -19.68 -0.23
N ALA A 105 -19.65 -20.15 0.40
CA ALA A 105 -20.81 -20.70 -0.31
C ALA A 105 -22.14 -20.15 0.23
N GLY A 106 -22.09 -18.97 0.85
CA GLY A 106 -23.26 -18.35 1.44
C GLY A 106 -23.95 -17.37 0.50
N GLN A 107 -25.19 -17.07 0.84
CA GLN A 107 -25.99 -16.03 0.18
C GLN A 107 -26.68 -15.18 1.25
N PHE A 108 -26.97 -13.92 0.91
CA PHE A 108 -27.60 -12.95 1.82
C PHE A 108 -28.90 -13.49 2.41
N ASN A 109 -29.66 -14.27 1.64
CA ASN A 109 -30.98 -14.76 2.04
C ASN A 109 -30.95 -16.11 2.80
N ASN A 110 -29.76 -16.66 3.08
CA ASN A 110 -29.66 -17.94 3.78
C ASN A 110 -30.30 -17.88 5.19
N THR A 111 -31.12 -18.86 5.50
CA THR A 111 -31.76 -19.03 6.81
C THR A 111 -31.71 -20.51 7.19
N PRO A 112 -30.90 -20.90 8.19
CA PRO A 112 -30.00 -20.06 8.99
C PRO A 112 -28.85 -19.48 8.18
N ILE A 113 -28.20 -18.45 8.71
CA ILE A 113 -27.07 -17.79 8.03
C ILE A 113 -25.95 -18.80 7.76
N ASN A 114 -25.32 -18.64 6.60
CA ASN A 114 -24.16 -19.45 6.21
C ASN A 114 -22.90 -18.72 6.65
N GLN A 115 -22.02 -19.42 7.39
CA GLN A 115 -20.78 -18.86 7.92
C GLN A 115 -19.53 -19.46 7.24
N ASN A 116 -19.73 -20.20 6.15
CA ASN A 116 -18.64 -20.86 5.43
C ASN A 116 -18.04 -19.87 4.42
N GLY A 117 -16.90 -19.29 4.77
CA GLY A 117 -16.23 -18.29 3.95
C GLY A 117 -16.00 -16.99 4.72
N CYS A 118 -15.59 -15.95 4.00
CA CYS A 118 -15.34 -14.66 4.65
C CYS A 118 -16.67 -13.93 4.95
N SER A 119 -16.58 -13.05 5.93
CA SER A 119 -17.68 -12.23 6.42
C SER A 119 -17.07 -10.94 6.97
N TRP A 120 -17.85 -10.08 7.59
CA TRP A 120 -17.30 -8.89 8.25
C TRP A 120 -16.30 -9.27 9.34
N GLU A 121 -16.60 -10.33 10.12
CA GLU A 121 -15.75 -10.75 11.24
C GLU A 121 -14.57 -11.62 10.82
N LYS A 122 -14.75 -12.44 9.78
CA LYS A 122 -13.80 -13.50 9.45
C LYS A 122 -13.31 -13.39 8.01
N ARG A 123 -12.03 -13.74 7.79
CA ARG A 123 -11.46 -13.85 6.45
C ARG A 123 -11.72 -15.20 5.80
N ASN A 124 -12.04 -16.22 6.62
CA ASN A 124 -12.48 -17.54 6.17
C ASN A 124 -13.35 -18.15 7.27
N SER A 125 -13.75 -19.41 7.13
CA SER A 125 -14.63 -20.08 8.08
C SER A 125 -14.11 -20.05 9.53
N ASP A 126 -12.80 -20.05 9.71
CA ASP A 126 -12.16 -20.30 11.01
C ASP A 126 -11.45 -19.09 11.59
N ASN A 127 -10.88 -18.24 10.75
CA ASN A 127 -9.97 -17.18 11.18
C ASN A 127 -10.61 -15.79 11.06
N LEU A 128 -10.45 -14.99 12.09
CA LEU A 128 -10.86 -13.58 12.09
C LEU A 128 -9.96 -12.78 11.14
N TRP A 129 -10.44 -11.64 10.70
CA TRP A 129 -9.58 -10.65 10.07
C TRP A 129 -8.57 -10.17 11.11
N GLY A 130 -7.31 -10.34 10.83
CA GLY A 130 -6.23 -9.93 11.71
C GLY A 130 -5.82 -8.48 11.49
N VAL A 131 -4.63 -8.15 11.93
CA VAL A 131 -4.03 -6.82 11.71
C VAL A 131 -3.80 -6.65 10.21
N GLY A 132 -4.58 -5.79 9.59
CA GLY A 132 -4.51 -5.64 8.13
C GLY A 132 -3.22 -5.06 7.61
N SER A 133 -2.56 -4.26 8.41
CA SER A 133 -1.28 -3.66 8.07
C SER A 133 -0.10 -4.61 8.24
N VAL A 134 -0.35 -5.77 8.78
CA VAL A 134 0.69 -6.70 9.22
C VAL A 134 1.59 -7.15 8.07
N SER A 135 1.00 -7.57 6.97
CA SER A 135 1.79 -8.00 5.83
C SER A 135 2.52 -6.85 5.12
N ILE A 136 2.11 -5.62 5.37
CA ILE A 136 2.84 -4.44 4.90
C ILE A 136 4.24 -4.35 5.51
N LEU A 137 4.38 -4.92 6.69
CA LEU A 137 5.56 -4.71 7.51
C LEU A 137 6.63 -5.78 7.30
N ASN A 138 6.40 -6.67 6.36
CA ASN A 138 7.40 -7.68 6.00
C ASN A 138 8.56 -7.02 5.27
N GLY A 139 9.65 -6.85 5.98
CA GLY A 139 10.92 -6.42 5.42
C GLY A 139 10.87 -5.11 4.67
N LYS A 140 10.52 -5.16 3.42
CA LYS A 140 10.50 -4.00 2.52
C LYS A 140 9.60 -2.87 3.00
N ASP A 141 8.46 -3.21 3.58
CA ASP A 141 7.43 -2.21 3.86
C ASP A 141 7.61 -1.54 5.22
N VAL A 142 8.26 -2.19 6.15
CA VAL A 142 8.66 -1.55 7.41
C VAL A 142 9.58 -0.36 7.12
N GLU A 143 10.49 -0.53 6.19
CA GLU A 143 11.40 0.55 5.79
C GLU A 143 10.68 1.72 5.13
N THR A 144 9.53 1.45 4.54
CA THR A 144 8.79 2.48 3.81
C THR A 144 7.59 3.03 4.57
N ALA A 145 7.31 2.52 5.77
CA ALA A 145 6.14 2.96 6.53
C ALA A 145 6.50 3.43 7.96
N PRO A 146 7.54 4.22 8.16
CA PRO A 146 7.87 4.68 9.51
C PRO A 146 6.79 5.58 10.11
N LYS A 147 6.02 6.20 9.27
CA LYS A 147 4.92 7.06 9.65
C LYS A 147 3.73 6.34 10.27
N SER A 148 3.69 5.02 10.18
CA SER A 148 2.63 4.26 10.84
C SER A 148 2.86 4.10 12.36
N GLY A 149 4.00 4.56 12.84
CA GLY A 149 4.37 4.38 14.24
C GLY A 149 4.91 2.99 14.57
N ILE A 150 4.93 2.09 13.61
CA ILE A 150 5.40 0.71 13.84
C ILE A 150 6.92 0.68 13.79
N VAL A 151 7.52 0.10 14.83
CA VAL A 151 8.98 0.02 15.02
C VAL A 151 9.48 -1.38 14.71
N LEU A 152 8.70 -2.40 15.06
CA LEU A 152 9.06 -3.80 14.86
C LEU A 152 7.79 -4.59 14.60
N TYR A 153 7.81 -5.42 13.58
CA TYR A 153 6.78 -6.42 13.36
C TYR A 153 7.41 -7.68 12.76
N GLU A 154 7.17 -8.82 13.38
CA GLU A 154 7.59 -10.13 12.89
C GLU A 154 6.41 -11.08 12.92
N SER A 155 6.06 -11.63 11.78
CA SER A 155 5.02 -12.65 11.62
C SER A 155 5.60 -14.01 11.25
N PHE A 156 6.89 -14.05 11.00
CA PHE A 156 7.65 -15.25 10.61
C PHE A 156 7.18 -15.92 9.30
N ALA A 157 6.37 -15.23 8.52
CA ALA A 157 5.91 -15.74 7.23
C ALA A 157 7.06 -15.93 6.23
N GLU A 158 8.12 -15.12 6.34
CA GLU A 158 9.26 -15.13 5.42
C GLU A 158 10.58 -15.55 6.08
N GLY A 159 10.53 -16.05 7.31
CA GLY A 159 11.74 -16.48 8.03
C GLY A 159 11.78 -15.97 9.46
N SER A 160 12.93 -16.04 10.10
CA SER A 160 13.08 -15.65 11.50
C SER A 160 13.11 -14.14 11.72
N GLY A 161 13.04 -13.35 10.67
CA GLY A 161 13.01 -11.88 10.75
C GLY A 161 14.28 -11.33 11.38
N SER A 162 14.11 -10.31 12.23
CA SER A 162 15.21 -9.69 12.98
C SER A 162 15.61 -10.48 14.23
N ALA A 163 14.90 -11.57 14.54
CA ALA A 163 15.16 -12.38 15.73
C ALA A 163 16.51 -13.09 15.66
N PHE A 164 17.24 -13.10 16.76
CA PHE A 164 18.51 -13.84 16.85
C PHE A 164 18.66 -14.47 18.22
N LEU A 165 19.43 -15.57 18.27
CA LEU A 165 19.71 -16.29 19.51
C LEU A 165 21.02 -15.77 20.13
N THR A 166 21.01 -15.66 21.45
CA THR A 166 22.19 -15.24 22.21
C THR A 166 22.25 -16.00 23.54
N GLU A 167 23.41 -15.97 24.20
CA GLU A 167 23.60 -16.59 25.51
C GLU A 167 23.20 -18.06 25.51
N SER A 168 23.55 -18.78 24.43
CA SER A 168 23.17 -20.18 24.28
C SER A 168 24.03 -21.09 25.15
N ILE A 169 23.40 -22.06 25.81
CA ILE A 169 24.03 -23.12 26.58
C ILE A 169 23.76 -24.43 25.84
N ASN A 170 24.81 -25.10 25.44
CA ASN A 170 24.68 -26.38 24.72
C ASN A 170 24.23 -27.49 25.67
N ASP A 171 23.57 -28.51 25.12
CA ASP A 171 23.18 -29.68 25.86
C ASP A 171 24.41 -30.51 26.28
N PHE A 172 24.19 -31.57 27.07
CA PHE A 172 25.27 -32.44 27.54
C PHE A 172 26.03 -33.17 26.41
N ASN A 173 25.44 -33.22 25.21
CA ASN A 173 26.08 -33.84 24.04
C ASN A 173 26.74 -32.82 23.13
N GLY A 174 26.74 -31.52 23.51
CA GLY A 174 27.34 -30.43 22.74
C GLY A 174 26.44 -29.83 21.67
N ASN A 175 25.15 -30.21 21.62
CA ASN A 175 24.21 -29.62 20.64
C ASN A 175 23.68 -28.28 21.14
N ALA A 176 23.74 -27.29 20.31
CA ALA A 176 23.21 -25.95 20.60
C ALA A 176 21.67 -25.95 20.44
N PRO A 177 20.96 -25.16 21.26
CA PRO A 177 19.57 -24.88 20.97
C PRO A 177 19.45 -24.17 19.61
N PHE A 178 18.33 -24.29 18.94
CA PHE A 178 18.16 -23.69 17.63
C PHE A 178 16.76 -23.11 17.46
N ALA A 179 16.67 -22.18 16.50
CA ALA A 179 15.41 -21.56 16.08
C ALA A 179 15.17 -21.88 14.61
N SER A 180 13.94 -22.18 14.28
CA SER A 180 13.54 -22.43 12.88
C SER A 180 12.11 -21.96 12.68
N VAL A 181 11.78 -21.60 11.44
CA VAL A 181 10.41 -21.20 11.11
C VAL A 181 9.68 -22.43 10.55
N VAL A 182 8.55 -22.77 11.16
CA VAL A 182 7.71 -23.90 10.75
C VAL A 182 6.26 -23.41 10.75
N ASN A 183 5.57 -23.52 9.61
CA ASN A 183 4.17 -23.09 9.46
C ASN A 183 3.95 -21.65 9.91
N GLU A 184 4.85 -20.77 9.51
CA GLU A 184 4.78 -19.32 9.80
C GLU A 184 4.88 -19.00 11.31
N GLN A 185 5.47 -19.90 12.09
CA GLN A 185 5.78 -19.65 13.51
C GLN A 185 7.27 -19.85 13.73
N LEU A 186 7.86 -19.04 14.59
CA LEU A 186 9.25 -19.22 15.00
C LEU A 186 9.28 -20.24 16.15
N VAL A 187 9.88 -21.39 15.89
CA VAL A 187 9.98 -22.51 16.83
C VAL A 187 11.37 -22.50 17.47
N ILE A 188 11.43 -22.44 18.78
CA ILE A 188 12.66 -22.58 19.57
C ILE A 188 12.73 -23.99 20.10
N SER A 189 13.88 -24.66 19.96
CA SER A 189 14.08 -26.03 20.40
C SER A 189 15.34 -26.16 21.27
N ALA A 190 15.22 -26.88 22.36
CA ALA A 190 16.33 -27.16 23.29
C ALA A 190 16.18 -28.57 23.84
N SER A 191 17.27 -29.16 24.40
CA SER A 191 17.24 -30.47 24.98
C SER A 191 18.34 -30.63 26.04
N ASN A 192 18.15 -31.53 27.00
CA ASN A 192 19.19 -31.94 27.95
C ASN A 192 19.95 -30.78 28.61
N PHE A 193 19.23 -29.91 29.30
CA PHE A 193 19.80 -28.74 29.98
C PHE A 193 20.39 -27.70 29.02
N ALA A 194 19.97 -27.70 27.76
CA ALA A 194 20.29 -26.63 26.83
C ALA A 194 19.36 -25.44 27.06
N GLY A 195 19.85 -24.24 26.71
CA GLY A 195 19.03 -23.03 26.80
C GLY A 195 19.56 -21.91 25.92
N THR A 196 18.71 -20.94 25.65
CA THR A 196 19.09 -19.78 24.85
C THR A 196 18.16 -18.62 25.13
N THR A 197 18.62 -17.41 24.80
CA THR A 197 17.78 -16.20 24.81
C THR A 197 17.52 -15.79 23.35
N LEU A 198 16.26 -15.76 22.99
CA LEU A 198 15.80 -15.18 21.71
C LEU A 198 15.65 -13.67 21.89
N VAL A 199 16.19 -12.90 20.98
CA VAL A 199 16.22 -11.42 21.05
C VAL A 199 15.55 -10.83 19.81
N PHE A 200 14.66 -9.87 20.05
CA PHE A 200 14.10 -9.01 19.00
C PHE A 200 14.58 -7.59 19.25
N PRO A 201 15.42 -7.02 18.36
CA PRO A 201 15.87 -5.64 18.51
C PRO A 201 14.81 -4.64 18.06
N ALA A 202 14.63 -3.56 18.79
CA ALA A 202 13.71 -2.48 18.44
C ALA A 202 14.34 -1.13 18.76
N TYR A 203 14.44 -0.24 17.78
CA TYR A 203 15.03 1.09 17.99
C TYR A 203 13.94 2.02 18.52
N LEU A 204 14.07 2.44 19.78
CA LEU A 204 13.07 3.27 20.46
C LEU A 204 13.69 4.63 20.82
N GLN A 205 12.85 5.65 20.89
CA GLN A 205 13.28 7.02 21.21
C GLN A 205 12.80 7.43 22.59
N ASN A 206 13.68 8.08 23.33
CA ASN A 206 13.39 8.63 24.65
C ASN A 206 12.18 9.57 24.60
N GLY A 207 11.30 9.42 25.56
CA GLY A 207 10.14 10.29 25.73
C GLY A 207 8.86 9.78 25.07
N PHE A 208 8.95 8.72 24.26
CA PHE A 208 7.76 8.15 23.62
C PHE A 208 7.28 6.90 24.34
N THR A 209 5.97 6.65 24.24
CA THR A 209 5.34 5.43 24.72
C THR A 209 5.15 4.46 23.55
N TYR A 210 5.59 3.23 23.71
CA TYR A 210 5.44 2.17 22.72
C TYR A 210 4.52 1.08 23.26
N GLY A 211 3.56 0.67 22.44
CA GLY A 211 2.82 -0.55 22.69
C GLY A 211 3.67 -1.73 22.26
N VAL A 212 3.84 -2.72 23.13
CA VAL A 212 4.55 -3.97 22.83
C VAL A 212 3.52 -5.09 22.92
N GLN A 213 3.44 -5.89 21.88
CA GLN A 213 2.55 -7.05 21.84
C GLN A 213 3.28 -8.23 21.22
N PHE A 214 3.08 -9.42 21.79
CA PHE A 214 3.63 -10.64 21.21
C PHE A 214 2.74 -11.83 21.56
N GLN A 215 2.79 -12.84 20.71
CA GLN A 215 2.05 -14.07 20.88
C GLN A 215 3.05 -15.22 21.02
N ILE A 216 2.98 -15.93 22.15
CA ILE A 216 3.97 -16.93 22.51
C ILE A 216 3.28 -18.17 23.12
N ASP A 217 3.79 -19.35 22.81
CA ASP A 217 3.42 -20.60 23.47
C ASP A 217 4.69 -21.27 23.97
N PRO A 218 4.91 -21.33 25.31
CA PRO A 218 6.02 -22.10 25.86
C PRO A 218 5.97 -23.58 25.53
N ASN A 219 4.79 -24.12 25.23
CA ASN A 219 4.55 -25.50 24.83
C ASN A 219 5.16 -26.47 25.87
N SER A 220 6.32 -27.07 25.59
CA SER A 220 6.93 -28.06 26.50
C SER A 220 7.98 -27.46 27.46
N PHE A 221 8.29 -26.16 27.34
CA PHE A 221 9.13 -25.51 28.35
C PHE A 221 8.30 -25.22 29.61
N ASP A 222 8.90 -25.34 30.80
CA ASP A 222 8.23 -25.02 32.06
C ASP A 222 7.81 -23.56 32.12
N ASP A 223 8.68 -22.66 31.68
CA ASP A 223 8.39 -21.23 31.48
C ASP A 223 9.36 -20.62 30.47
N VAL A 224 9.01 -19.41 30.01
CA VAL A 224 9.91 -18.58 29.21
C VAL A 224 10.07 -17.26 29.98
N ALA A 225 11.29 -16.95 30.39
CA ALA A 225 11.57 -15.70 31.11
C ALA A 225 11.63 -14.55 30.11
N PHE A 226 10.86 -13.49 30.37
CA PHE A 226 10.80 -12.32 29.49
C PHE A 226 11.41 -11.09 30.18
N ARG A 227 12.24 -10.35 29.44
CA ARG A 227 12.88 -9.11 29.90
C ARG A 227 13.05 -8.14 28.74
N VAL A 228 13.16 -6.85 29.08
CA VAL A 228 13.54 -5.82 28.11
C VAL A 228 14.89 -5.27 28.54
N LYS A 229 15.84 -5.20 27.61
CA LYS A 229 17.17 -4.61 27.88
C LYS A 229 17.25 -3.27 27.15
N ASP A 230 17.58 -2.21 27.88
CA ASP A 230 17.68 -0.87 27.29
C ASP A 230 19.07 -0.67 26.63
N PRO A 231 19.27 0.42 25.86
CA PRO A 231 20.55 0.68 25.17
C PRO A 231 21.76 0.83 26.10
N ASN A 232 21.53 1.12 27.38
CA ASN A 232 22.62 1.21 28.39
C ASN A 232 22.94 -0.15 29.02
N GLY A 233 22.25 -1.21 28.58
CA GLY A 233 22.46 -2.56 29.08
C GLY A 233 21.68 -2.89 30.34
N VAL A 234 20.75 -2.02 30.77
CA VAL A 234 19.95 -2.26 31.96
C VAL A 234 18.79 -3.18 31.60
N LEU A 235 18.67 -4.30 32.33
CA LEU A 235 17.56 -5.23 32.18
C LEU A 235 16.35 -4.77 32.99
N LYS A 236 15.22 -4.70 32.34
CA LYS A 236 13.92 -4.39 32.95
C LYS A 236 13.15 -5.69 33.13
N ASN A 237 12.53 -5.84 34.28
CA ASN A 237 11.85 -7.06 34.71
C ASN A 237 10.37 -6.79 34.93
N GLU A 238 9.65 -7.81 35.35
CA GLU A 238 8.24 -7.72 35.74
C GLU A 238 8.03 -6.55 36.70
N GLY A 239 7.08 -5.68 36.39
CA GLY A 239 6.72 -4.53 37.17
C GLY A 239 7.45 -3.25 36.83
N ASP A 240 8.51 -3.29 35.99
CA ASP A 240 9.18 -2.07 35.53
C ASP A 240 8.33 -1.30 34.51
N TYR A 241 7.47 -2.02 33.79
CA TYR A 241 6.49 -1.43 32.86
C TYR A 241 5.11 -1.97 33.20
N GLU A 242 4.08 -1.12 33.13
CA GLU A 242 2.70 -1.50 33.45
C GLU A 242 2.21 -2.59 32.48
N GLY A 243 1.83 -3.74 33.02
CA GLY A 243 1.35 -4.89 32.26
C GLY A 243 2.44 -5.85 31.81
N MET A 244 3.71 -5.55 32.06
CA MET A 244 4.82 -6.44 31.67
C MET A 244 4.85 -7.66 32.59
N VAL A 245 4.94 -8.85 32.00
CA VAL A 245 5.10 -10.12 32.71
C VAL A 245 6.56 -10.57 32.68
N GLY A 246 7.02 -11.24 33.75
CA GLY A 246 8.39 -11.72 33.85
C GLY A 246 8.60 -13.17 33.44
N ALA A 247 7.56 -13.98 33.56
CA ALA A 247 7.61 -15.39 33.18
C ALA A 247 6.30 -15.79 32.51
N ILE A 248 6.42 -16.53 31.42
CA ILE A 248 5.27 -16.97 30.61
C ILE A 248 5.23 -18.48 30.68
N THR A 249 4.18 -19.03 31.28
CA THR A 249 4.05 -20.47 31.54
C THR A 249 2.97 -21.15 30.69
N THR A 250 2.17 -20.36 29.98
CA THR A 250 1.09 -20.89 29.13
C THR A 250 0.99 -20.08 27.84
N ALA A 251 0.45 -20.69 26.81
CA ALA A 251 0.18 -20.01 25.54
C ALA A 251 -0.66 -18.74 25.79
N SER A 252 -0.19 -17.62 25.31
CA SER A 252 -0.84 -16.34 25.58
C SER A 252 -0.38 -15.23 24.63
N THR A 253 -1.26 -14.25 24.44
CA THR A 253 -0.90 -12.97 23.83
C THR A 253 -0.63 -11.98 24.97
N GLN A 254 0.55 -11.43 24.99
CA GLN A 254 0.97 -10.44 25.98
C GLN A 254 0.95 -9.04 25.36
N SER A 255 0.57 -8.05 26.14
CA SER A 255 0.55 -6.64 25.69
C SER A 255 0.85 -5.73 26.87
N PHE A 256 1.76 -4.77 26.67
CA PHE A 256 2.11 -3.79 27.69
C PHE A 256 2.63 -2.50 27.05
N ASP A 257 2.69 -1.44 27.87
CA ASP A 257 3.22 -0.14 27.44
C ASP A 257 4.65 0.03 27.93
N LEU A 258 5.56 0.31 26.97
CA LEU A 258 6.98 0.55 27.23
C LEU A 258 7.24 2.05 27.08
N ASN A 259 7.54 2.72 28.18
CA ASN A 259 7.94 4.12 28.16
C ASN A 259 9.47 4.18 28.01
N ALA A 260 9.93 4.52 26.81
CA ALA A 260 11.36 4.54 26.53
C ALA A 260 12.01 5.74 27.24
N THR A 261 13.00 5.48 28.09
CA THR A 261 13.73 6.50 28.84
C THR A 261 15.12 6.77 28.26
N VAL A 262 15.51 6.01 27.24
CA VAL A 262 16.80 6.15 26.55
C VAL A 262 16.56 5.91 25.07
N THR A 263 17.13 6.74 24.21
CA THR A 263 17.07 6.52 22.77
C THR A 263 18.11 5.47 22.36
N GLY A 264 17.70 4.53 21.51
CA GLY A 264 18.58 3.52 20.97
C GLY A 264 17.93 2.16 20.85
N GLU A 265 18.74 1.17 20.50
CA GLU A 265 18.27 -0.20 20.30
C GLU A 265 17.93 -0.85 21.65
N HIS A 266 16.68 -1.17 21.84
CA HIS A 266 16.19 -1.98 22.96
C HIS A 266 16.09 -3.43 22.50
N GLU A 267 16.24 -4.37 23.42
CA GLU A 267 16.14 -5.80 23.11
C GLU A 267 14.96 -6.41 23.89
N LEU A 268 13.98 -6.96 23.18
CA LEU A 268 12.95 -7.82 23.78
C LEU A 268 13.57 -9.21 23.88
N ARG A 269 13.76 -9.72 25.09
CA ARG A 269 14.55 -10.91 25.38
C ARG A 269 13.69 -12.01 25.99
N PHE A 270 13.68 -13.18 25.37
CA PHE A 270 12.93 -14.35 25.79
C PHE A 270 13.92 -15.47 26.06
N THR A 271 14.05 -15.88 27.31
CA THR A 271 15.00 -16.89 27.72
C THR A 271 14.29 -18.24 27.89
N PHE A 272 14.69 -19.20 27.09
CA PHE A 272 14.21 -20.57 27.08
C PHE A 272 15.27 -21.47 27.72
N PHE A 273 14.85 -22.40 28.57
CA PHE A 273 15.77 -23.34 29.17
C PHE A 273 15.06 -24.70 29.38
N ASP A 274 15.66 -25.74 28.83
CA ASP A 274 15.20 -27.13 29.09
C ASP A 274 15.89 -27.64 30.34
N GLY A 275 15.17 -27.70 31.45
CA GLY A 275 15.70 -28.24 32.71
C GLY A 275 15.65 -29.77 32.82
N SER A 276 15.13 -30.47 31.78
CA SER A 276 15.04 -31.93 31.80
C SER A 276 16.37 -32.58 31.36
N GLY A 277 16.73 -33.64 31.99
CA GLY A 277 17.89 -34.46 31.61
C GLY A 277 17.50 -35.78 31.01
N ASP A 278 16.30 -35.89 30.46
CA ASP A 278 15.74 -37.17 30.01
C ASP A 278 16.03 -37.45 28.52
N GLY A 279 16.72 -36.55 27.84
CA GLY A 279 17.05 -36.70 26.43
C GLY A 279 15.96 -36.30 25.47
N SER A 280 14.80 -35.85 25.96
CA SER A 280 13.73 -35.34 25.11
C SER A 280 14.07 -33.91 24.63
N SER A 281 13.38 -33.46 23.60
CA SER A 281 13.51 -32.10 23.09
C SER A 281 12.28 -31.32 23.53
N THR A 282 12.52 -30.13 24.11
CA THR A 282 11.48 -29.18 24.44
C THR A 282 11.37 -28.14 23.31
N THR A 283 10.16 -27.67 23.09
CA THR A 283 9.91 -26.64 22.06
C THR A 283 8.99 -25.56 22.62
N GLY A 284 9.15 -24.35 22.10
CA GLY A 284 8.23 -23.24 22.30
C GLY A 284 8.08 -22.49 20.99
N THR A 285 7.02 -21.71 20.84
CA THR A 285 6.74 -21.02 19.57
C THR A 285 6.39 -19.55 19.78
N PHE A 286 6.74 -18.77 18.79
CA PHE A 286 6.25 -17.40 18.59
C PHE A 286 5.44 -17.32 17.32
N ASP A 287 4.32 -16.59 17.38
CA ASP A 287 3.49 -16.35 16.21
C ASP A 287 3.63 -14.91 15.72
N GLU A 288 3.61 -13.94 16.61
CA GLU A 288 3.76 -12.52 16.28
C GLU A 288 4.55 -11.78 17.36
N VAL A 289 5.35 -10.80 16.93
CA VAL A 289 5.95 -9.79 17.82
C VAL A 289 5.74 -8.43 17.17
N TYR A 290 5.26 -7.47 17.95
CA TYR A 290 4.81 -6.18 17.44
C TYR A 290 5.18 -5.06 18.42
N VAL A 291 5.85 -4.02 17.93
CA VAL A 291 6.18 -2.81 18.70
C VAL A 291 5.76 -1.59 17.88
N TYR A 292 4.98 -0.71 18.46
CA TYR A 292 4.49 0.48 17.78
C TYR A 292 4.50 1.70 18.70
N GLN A 293 4.77 2.85 18.11
CA GLN A 293 4.76 4.13 18.83
C GLN A 293 3.32 4.64 18.95
N LYS A 294 2.90 5.01 20.16
CA LYS A 294 1.51 5.43 20.40
C LYS A 294 1.22 6.87 19.98
N GLU A 295 2.24 7.71 19.91
CA GLU A 295 2.09 9.14 19.63
C GLU A 295 1.94 9.51 18.15
N GLY A 296 1.87 8.54 17.25
CA GLY A 296 1.49 8.78 15.84
C GLY A 296 2.57 9.41 14.98
N ASN A 297 2.37 10.68 14.59
CA ASN A 297 3.19 11.38 13.59
C ASN A 297 4.59 11.79 14.07
N LEU A 298 4.84 11.78 15.36
CA LEU A 298 6.11 12.23 15.90
C LEU A 298 7.24 11.29 15.51
N ILE A 299 8.33 11.85 14.96
CA ILE A 299 9.55 11.11 14.64
C ILE A 299 10.59 11.34 15.74
N VAL A 300 10.73 12.59 16.18
CA VAL A 300 11.64 12.99 17.27
C VAL A 300 10.93 14.06 18.09
N TRP A 301 11.11 13.98 19.41
CA TRP A 301 10.71 15.08 20.30
C TRP A 301 11.67 15.11 21.49
N ASP A 302 12.61 16.05 21.46
CA ASP A 302 13.60 16.29 22.52
C ASP A 302 13.20 17.55 23.28
N THR A 303 12.77 17.38 24.54
CA THR A 303 12.44 18.48 25.45
C THR A 303 13.56 18.75 26.46
N PHE A 304 14.66 18.00 26.35
CA PHE A 304 15.88 18.15 27.13
C PHE A 304 15.66 18.14 28.67
N THR A 305 14.57 17.54 29.13
CA THR A 305 14.24 17.46 30.56
C THR A 305 15.15 16.50 31.31
N GLN A 306 15.75 15.53 30.60
CA GLN A 306 16.57 14.50 31.25
C GLN A 306 18.02 14.47 30.72
N ASN A 307 18.23 14.69 29.43
CA ASN A 307 19.56 14.65 28.81
C ASN A 307 19.53 15.38 27.45
N GLU A 308 20.64 15.33 26.73
CA GLU A 308 20.81 15.99 25.44
C GLU A 308 20.05 15.33 24.28
N GLY A 309 19.21 14.34 24.57
CA GLY A 309 18.49 13.61 23.54
C GLY A 309 19.48 12.92 22.57
N ASN A 310 19.17 12.99 21.30
CA ASN A 310 20.02 12.44 20.25
C ASN A 310 21.09 13.43 19.77
N PHE A 311 21.17 14.60 20.39
CA PHE A 311 22.15 15.61 19.97
C PHE A 311 23.57 15.19 20.35
N ARG A 312 24.51 15.45 19.45
CA ARG A 312 25.93 15.21 19.63
C ARG A 312 26.71 16.45 19.24
N LEU A 313 27.76 16.75 20.01
CA LEU A 313 28.60 17.91 19.75
C LEU A 313 29.68 17.53 18.72
N ARG A 314 29.79 18.34 17.66
CA ARG A 314 30.84 18.22 16.66
C ARG A 314 31.61 19.53 16.59
N ASN A 315 32.89 19.49 16.94
CA ASN A 315 33.76 20.68 16.86
C ASN A 315 34.02 21.05 15.40
N ARG A 316 33.72 22.29 15.05
CA ARG A 316 33.88 22.77 13.66
C ARG A 316 35.30 23.29 13.38
N VAL A 317 35.99 23.81 14.40
CA VAL A 317 37.26 24.45 14.24
C VAL A 317 38.33 23.55 14.84
N ASN A 318 39.35 23.30 14.05
CA ASN A 318 40.54 22.55 14.49
C ASN A 318 41.36 23.47 15.38
N ASP A 319 40.88 23.67 16.60
CA ASP A 319 41.46 24.65 17.53
C ASP A 319 42.21 23.94 18.65
N SER A 320 43.34 24.50 19.07
CA SER A 320 44.10 24.04 20.21
C SER A 320 43.33 24.20 21.54
N LEU A 321 42.18 24.86 21.50
CA LEU A 321 41.31 25.11 22.67
C LEU A 321 40.09 24.19 22.66
N SER A 322 40.30 22.90 22.43
CA SER A 322 39.25 21.90 22.22
C SER A 322 38.28 21.75 23.41
N ASN A 323 38.58 22.29 24.57
CA ASN A 323 37.72 22.25 25.74
C ASN A 323 36.83 23.50 25.89
N SER A 324 36.86 24.39 24.91
CA SER A 324 36.20 25.70 25.01
C SER A 324 34.75 25.69 24.54
N VAL A 325 34.26 24.60 23.92
CA VAL A 325 32.87 24.47 23.45
C VAL A 325 32.19 23.31 24.19
N ARG A 326 30.97 23.52 24.61
CA ARG A 326 30.18 22.53 25.37
C ARG A 326 28.73 22.56 24.93
N MET A 327 28.09 21.44 25.13
CA MET A 327 26.63 21.25 24.96
C MET A 327 26.17 20.38 26.12
N PHE A 328 25.09 20.76 26.81
CA PHE A 328 24.57 20.00 27.93
C PHE A 328 23.11 20.35 28.19
N ALA A 329 22.35 19.39 28.66
CA ALA A 329 20.95 19.61 29.02
C ALA A 329 20.86 20.08 30.48
N SER A 330 20.14 21.16 30.71
CA SER A 330 19.77 21.60 32.06
C SER A 330 18.57 22.56 31.98
N GLU A 331 17.74 22.54 33.01
CA GLU A 331 16.53 23.39 33.11
C GLU A 331 15.61 23.20 31.90
N SER A 332 15.53 21.97 31.38
CA SER A 332 14.74 21.60 30.19
C SER A 332 15.19 22.34 28.92
N LEU A 333 16.47 22.69 28.83
CA LEU A 333 17.07 23.36 27.66
C LEU A 333 18.32 22.60 27.24
N LEU A 334 18.56 22.53 25.94
CA LEU A 334 19.86 22.15 25.41
C LEU A 334 20.73 23.39 25.38
N ASN A 335 21.61 23.52 26.33
CA ASN A 335 22.49 24.68 26.47
C ASN A 335 23.73 24.54 25.60
N LEU A 336 24.02 25.59 24.82
CA LEU A 336 25.18 25.72 23.96
C LEU A 336 26.11 26.74 24.59
N TYR A 337 27.41 26.42 24.66
CA TYR A 337 28.38 27.25 25.35
C TYR A 337 29.70 27.27 24.60
N ALA A 338 30.32 28.44 24.48
CA ALA A 338 31.63 28.59 23.87
C ALA A 338 32.44 29.70 24.54
N ASP A 339 33.63 29.36 25.06
CA ASP A 339 34.61 30.38 25.52
C ASP A 339 35.29 31.03 24.33
N ASN A 340 35.70 30.22 23.34
CA ASN A 340 36.34 30.62 22.11
C ASN A 340 36.19 29.44 21.15
N GLY A 341 35.87 29.71 19.89
CA GLY A 341 35.70 28.66 18.90
C GLY A 341 34.23 28.37 18.57
N GLY A 342 33.97 27.30 17.87
CA GLY A 342 32.62 26.96 17.42
C GLY A 342 32.39 25.47 17.27
N ALA A 343 31.10 25.12 17.32
CA ALA A 343 30.66 23.73 17.20
C ALA A 343 29.29 23.64 16.52
N ASP A 344 28.96 22.44 16.14
CA ASP A 344 27.63 22.06 15.70
C ASP A 344 27.01 21.16 16.77
N ALA A 345 25.81 21.52 17.24
CA ALA A 345 24.93 20.59 17.95
C ALA A 345 24.14 19.84 16.88
N GLN A 346 24.42 18.55 16.71
CA GLN A 346 23.91 17.74 15.60
C GLN A 346 22.98 16.63 16.09
N ASN A 347 21.83 16.49 15.44
CA ASN A 347 20.89 15.38 15.64
C ASN A 347 20.77 14.65 14.30
N SER A 348 20.95 13.32 14.31
CA SER A 348 20.84 12.48 13.11
C SER A 348 19.54 11.71 13.16
N VAL A 349 18.73 11.82 12.09
CA VAL A 349 17.39 11.22 12.05
C VAL A 349 17.20 10.55 10.70
N ASN A 350 16.73 9.30 10.70
CA ASN A 350 16.40 8.57 9.48
C ASN A 350 15.06 9.07 8.94
N LEU A 351 15.06 9.56 7.70
CA LEU A 351 13.86 10.09 7.04
C LEU A 351 13.67 9.41 5.70
N GLN A 352 12.43 9.31 5.27
CA GLN A 352 12.05 8.66 4.01
C GLN A 352 11.86 9.65 2.87
N ALA A 353 12.37 9.26 1.70
CA ALA A 353 12.23 10.04 0.47
C ALA A 353 10.74 10.25 0.12
N GLY A 354 10.44 11.46 -0.31
CA GLY A 354 9.10 11.81 -0.80
C GLY A 354 8.08 12.18 0.26
N LEU A 355 8.42 12.00 1.55
CA LEU A 355 7.52 12.37 2.65
C LEU A 355 7.85 13.77 3.17
N GLU A 356 6.82 14.55 3.48
CA GLU A 356 7.03 15.90 4.02
C GLU A 356 7.06 15.85 5.55
N TYR A 357 8.11 16.44 6.12
CA TYR A 357 8.31 16.53 7.56
C TYR A 357 8.31 17.98 8.01
N SER A 358 7.69 18.25 9.16
CA SER A 358 7.76 19.53 9.84
C SER A 358 8.84 19.45 10.92
N ILE A 359 9.80 20.37 10.87
CA ILE A 359 10.89 20.48 11.85
C ILE A 359 10.66 21.77 12.64
N SER A 360 10.58 21.67 13.96
CA SER A 360 10.39 22.83 14.83
C SER A 360 11.34 22.79 16.02
N ALA A 361 11.65 23.98 16.54
CA ALA A 361 12.46 24.14 17.76
C ALA A 361 12.29 25.58 18.26
N SER A 362 12.48 25.78 19.55
CA SER A 362 12.64 27.10 20.14
C SER A 362 14.12 27.40 20.27
N ILE A 363 14.57 28.48 19.67
CA ILE A 363 15.98 28.85 19.59
C ILE A 363 16.21 30.17 20.30
N SER A 364 17.16 30.17 21.24
CA SER A 364 17.59 31.39 21.94
C SER A 364 19.11 31.55 21.70
N PRO A 365 19.53 32.49 20.84
CA PRO A 365 20.95 32.72 20.65
C PRO A 365 21.67 33.22 21.89
N GLY A 366 20.95 33.82 22.84
CA GLY A 366 21.56 34.33 24.08
C GLY A 366 22.63 35.37 23.79
N ASP A 367 23.89 35.07 24.17
CA ASP A 367 25.03 35.95 23.98
C ASP A 367 25.68 35.79 22.60
N PHE A 368 25.35 34.73 21.84
CA PHE A 368 25.90 34.54 20.50
C PHE A 368 25.35 35.56 19.53
N ASP A 369 26.20 36.01 18.59
CA ASP A 369 25.73 36.89 17.52
C ASP A 369 24.63 36.23 16.69
N LYS A 370 24.71 34.94 16.54
CA LYS A 370 23.72 34.11 15.87
C LYS A 370 23.94 32.64 16.16
N ILE A 371 22.87 31.85 15.96
CA ILE A 371 22.90 30.38 15.82
C ILE A 371 22.46 30.09 14.40
N ASP A 372 23.27 29.38 13.63
CA ASP A 372 22.95 29.00 12.26
C ASP A 372 22.39 27.57 12.26
N PHE A 373 21.32 27.35 11.47
CA PHE A 373 20.72 26.02 11.28
C PHE A 373 21.02 25.49 9.89
N LEU A 374 21.42 24.23 9.82
CA LEU A 374 21.74 23.53 8.56
C LEU A 374 21.17 22.11 8.60
N ILE A 375 20.71 21.65 7.45
CA ILE A 375 20.37 20.24 7.23
C ILE A 375 21.44 19.66 6.31
N TYR A 376 22.02 18.53 6.70
CA TYR A 376 22.95 17.78 5.84
C TYR A 376 22.24 16.55 5.29
N ASP A 377 22.50 16.24 4.02
CA ASP A 377 21.92 15.07 3.35
C ASP A 377 22.63 13.78 3.80
N THR A 378 22.20 12.67 3.25
CA THR A 378 22.71 11.32 3.57
C THR A 378 24.20 11.14 3.20
N ASN A 379 24.79 12.07 2.43
CA ASN A 379 26.19 12.08 2.07
C ASN A 379 27.00 13.10 2.90
N GLY A 380 26.36 13.78 3.86
CA GLY A 380 26.99 14.81 4.69
C GLY A 380 27.17 16.14 3.98
N LEU A 381 26.42 16.42 2.91
CA LEU A 381 26.48 17.69 2.19
C LEU A 381 25.36 18.62 2.69
N PRO A 382 25.65 19.90 2.94
CA PRO A 382 24.63 20.81 3.44
C PRO A 382 23.59 21.15 2.36
N LEU A 383 22.33 21.01 2.71
CA LEU A 383 21.19 21.35 1.86
C LEU A 383 20.84 22.82 2.06
N ARG A 384 20.97 23.62 1.01
CA ARG A 384 20.70 25.06 1.05
C ARG A 384 19.55 25.48 0.13
N THR A 385 19.08 24.56 -0.71
CA THR A 385 17.99 24.83 -1.66
C THR A 385 16.97 23.68 -1.56
N GLY A 386 15.73 23.99 -1.91
CA GLY A 386 14.65 22.98 -1.90
C GLY A 386 14.03 22.75 -0.53
N VAL A 387 14.40 23.55 0.47
CA VAL A 387 13.79 23.47 1.81
C VAL A 387 12.92 24.70 2.01
N THR A 388 11.64 24.51 2.19
CA THR A 388 10.66 25.59 2.31
C THR A 388 10.77 26.24 3.69
N ASN A 389 10.77 27.56 3.70
CA ASN A 389 10.80 28.38 4.91
C ASN A 389 12.06 28.19 5.78
N LEU A 390 13.15 27.74 5.18
CA LEU A 390 14.41 27.60 5.91
C LEU A 390 14.93 28.98 6.35
N THR A 391 15.09 29.15 7.67
CA THR A 391 15.80 30.29 8.26
C THR A 391 17.13 29.78 8.77
N SER A 392 18.18 30.13 8.09
CA SER A 392 19.51 29.56 8.38
C SER A 392 20.27 30.30 9.49
N SER A 393 19.76 31.45 9.96
CA SER A 393 20.47 32.24 10.99
C SER A 393 19.47 32.86 11.95
N TYR A 394 19.65 32.59 13.23
CA TYR A 394 18.79 33.11 14.32
C TYR A 394 19.64 34.09 15.14
N THR A 395 19.32 35.39 15.03
CA THR A 395 20.01 36.46 15.74
C THR A 395 19.22 36.96 16.95
N ALA A 396 18.03 36.44 17.17
CA ALA A 396 17.15 36.74 18.30
C ALA A 396 16.34 35.48 18.61
N ASN A 397 15.71 35.47 19.78
CA ASN A 397 14.84 34.34 20.17
C ASN A 397 13.76 34.12 19.10
N ALA A 398 13.58 32.88 18.69
CA ALA A 398 12.66 32.52 17.63
C ALA A 398 12.18 31.09 17.77
N THR A 399 10.98 30.86 17.27
CA THR A 399 10.49 29.49 17.03
C THR A 399 10.79 29.14 15.57
N GLN A 400 11.59 28.14 15.37
CA GLN A 400 11.87 27.57 14.05
C GLN A 400 10.66 26.75 13.62
N SER A 401 10.29 26.83 12.34
CA SER A 401 9.32 25.94 11.73
C SER A 401 9.68 25.81 10.24
N ILE A 402 10.02 24.60 9.84
CA ILE A 402 10.55 24.30 8.51
C ILE A 402 9.83 23.08 7.97
N SER A 403 9.41 23.12 6.70
CA SER A 403 8.97 21.93 5.98
C SER A 403 10.14 21.37 5.18
N PHE A 404 10.33 20.07 5.22
CA PHE A 404 11.44 19.38 4.55
C PHE A 404 10.93 18.08 3.94
N THR A 405 11.21 17.88 2.65
CA THR A 405 10.90 16.64 1.92
C THR A 405 12.21 16.03 1.44
N PRO A 406 12.68 14.94 2.08
CA PRO A 406 13.89 14.25 1.63
C PRO A 406 13.75 13.71 0.21
N THR A 407 14.82 13.71 -0.56
CA THR A 407 14.84 13.13 -1.91
C THR A 407 15.40 11.71 -1.92
N VAL A 408 16.06 11.30 -0.84
CA VAL A 408 16.64 9.95 -0.67
C VAL A 408 16.31 9.49 0.76
N THR A 409 15.95 8.23 0.91
CA THR A 409 15.77 7.64 2.25
C THR A 409 17.13 7.44 2.92
N GLY A 410 17.24 7.85 4.18
CA GLY A 410 18.47 7.68 4.94
C GLY A 410 18.62 8.71 6.06
N ASP A 411 19.81 8.74 6.67
CA ASP A 411 20.09 9.58 7.82
C ASP A 411 20.40 11.01 7.39
N TYR A 412 19.59 11.95 7.86
CA TYR A 412 19.78 13.39 7.68
C TYR A 412 20.27 13.97 9.00
N ILE A 413 21.19 14.95 8.92
CA ILE A 413 21.74 15.60 10.12
C ILE A 413 21.16 17.01 10.22
N PHE A 414 20.54 17.31 11.34
CA PHE A 414 20.00 18.61 11.70
C PHE A 414 20.99 19.26 12.65
N ALA A 415 21.63 20.37 12.22
CA ALA A 415 22.78 20.96 12.91
C ALA A 415 22.49 22.43 13.29
N TYR A 416 22.69 22.74 14.55
CA TYR A 416 22.69 24.11 15.05
C TYR A 416 24.15 24.51 15.28
N THR A 417 24.64 25.43 14.47
CA THR A 417 26.03 25.91 14.49
C THR A 417 26.12 27.17 15.33
N TYR A 418 27.01 27.19 16.28
CA TYR A 418 27.29 28.38 17.09
C TYR A 418 28.78 28.63 17.12
N TYR A 419 29.16 29.91 17.24
CA TYR A 419 30.53 30.33 17.15
C TYR A 419 30.78 31.57 18.02
N ASN A 420 31.88 31.58 18.75
CA ASN A 420 32.36 32.71 19.55
C ASN A 420 33.79 33.05 19.18
N ALA A 421 33.99 34.22 18.55
CA ALA A 421 35.33 34.72 18.22
C ALA A 421 35.89 35.60 19.34
N ALA A 422 35.11 35.89 20.37
CA ALA A 422 35.52 36.74 21.49
C ALA A 422 36.25 35.91 22.55
N SER A 423 36.95 36.59 23.42
CA SER A 423 37.62 35.96 24.55
C SER A 423 36.79 35.88 25.81
N SER A 424 35.51 36.32 25.75
CA SER A 424 34.56 36.17 26.85
C SER A 424 33.60 35.04 26.54
N PRO A 425 33.20 34.24 27.52
CA PRO A 425 32.27 33.15 27.27
C PRO A 425 30.93 33.65 26.71
N LYS A 426 30.34 32.85 25.81
CA LYS A 426 29.00 33.07 25.26
C LYS A 426 28.13 31.82 25.46
N SER A 427 26.83 32.04 25.62
CA SER A 427 25.86 30.96 25.77
C SER A 427 24.58 31.23 24.96
N GLY A 428 23.92 30.16 24.58
CA GLY A 428 22.62 30.16 23.95
C GLY A 428 21.93 28.82 24.22
N SER A 429 20.72 28.63 23.71
CA SER A 429 20.02 27.38 23.97
C SER A 429 19.05 27.02 22.85
N ILE A 430 18.69 25.74 22.84
CA ILE A 430 17.64 25.15 22.00
C ILE A 430 16.68 24.42 22.91
N ASP A 431 15.39 24.49 22.60
CA ASP A 431 14.36 23.80 23.35
C ASP A 431 13.32 23.22 22.38
N ASP A 432 12.63 22.18 22.82
CA ASP A 432 11.47 21.60 22.18
C ASP A 432 11.76 21.26 20.69
N PHE A 433 12.90 20.59 20.46
CA PHE A 433 13.24 20.14 19.10
C PHE A 433 12.35 18.98 18.70
N LYS A 434 11.65 19.14 17.57
CA LYS A 434 10.60 18.24 17.16
C LYS A 434 10.65 18.02 15.65
N ILE A 435 10.52 16.78 15.24
CA ILE A 435 10.32 16.39 13.84
C ILE A 435 9.02 15.57 13.77
N GLU A 436 8.10 16.00 12.94
CA GLU A 436 6.83 15.34 12.72
C GLU A 436 6.60 15.11 11.23
N TYR A 437 6.00 14.00 10.88
CA TYR A 437 5.47 13.77 9.53
C TYR A 437 4.30 14.74 9.33
N SER A 438 4.38 15.61 8.32
CA SER A 438 3.36 16.65 8.08
C SER A 438 2.19 16.16 7.25
N GLY A 439 2.32 15.03 6.56
CA GLY A 439 1.22 14.48 5.79
C GLY A 439 0.11 13.96 6.66
N SER A 440 -1.08 13.87 6.10
CA SER A 440 -2.15 13.14 6.76
C SER A 440 -1.70 11.69 6.91
N LEU A 441 -1.68 11.20 8.13
CA LEU A 441 -1.58 9.76 8.31
C LEU A 441 -2.93 9.18 7.85
N ASP A 442 -2.92 8.49 6.75
CA ASP A 442 -4.05 7.64 6.38
C ASP A 442 -4.04 6.41 7.30
N SER A 443 -3.72 6.62 8.57
CA SER A 443 -3.42 5.50 9.42
C SER A 443 -4.36 5.29 10.61
N PRO A 444 -5.47 6.00 10.76
CA PRO A 444 -6.47 5.51 11.71
C PRO A 444 -6.88 4.08 11.40
N GLU A 445 -6.86 3.73 10.12
CA GLU A 445 -7.24 2.40 9.65
C GLU A 445 -6.21 1.34 10.03
N ILE A 446 -4.93 1.67 9.93
CA ILE A 446 -3.87 0.74 10.35
C ILE A 446 -3.94 0.51 11.86
N SER A 447 -4.02 1.59 12.63
CA SER A 447 -4.07 1.46 14.09
C SER A 447 -5.34 0.74 14.55
N GLU A 448 -6.47 1.02 13.90
CA GLU A 448 -7.73 0.35 14.23
C GLU A 448 -7.69 -1.13 13.82
N ALA A 449 -7.26 -1.43 12.61
CA ALA A 449 -7.12 -2.81 12.16
C ALA A 449 -6.09 -3.56 12.98
N GLY A 450 -5.03 -2.88 13.39
CA GLY A 450 -3.95 -3.50 14.13
C GLY A 450 -4.30 -3.88 15.57
N PHE A 451 -5.18 -3.13 16.22
CA PHE A 451 -5.36 -3.28 17.65
C PHE A 451 -6.77 -3.58 18.11
N ILE A 452 -7.74 -3.48 17.22
CA ILE A 452 -9.12 -3.82 17.57
C ILE A 452 -9.44 -5.15 16.89
N SER A 453 -9.10 -6.21 17.57
CA SER A 453 -9.29 -7.57 17.07
C SER A 453 -10.74 -7.90 16.70
N ASN A 454 -11.70 -7.10 17.14
CA ASN A 454 -13.11 -7.32 16.88
C ASN A 454 -13.74 -6.33 15.91
N SER A 455 -12.94 -5.47 15.27
CA SER A 455 -13.52 -4.49 14.34
C SER A 455 -14.03 -5.14 13.05
N GLY A 456 -13.28 -6.09 12.51
CA GLY A 456 -13.68 -6.77 11.28
C GLY A 456 -13.64 -5.83 10.07
N GLY A 457 -14.35 -6.24 9.00
CA GLY A 457 -14.52 -5.41 7.82
C GLY A 457 -13.42 -5.53 6.79
N ALA A 458 -12.69 -6.62 6.81
CA ALA A 458 -11.50 -6.90 6.02
C ALA A 458 -10.30 -6.08 6.47
N THR A 459 -9.15 -6.36 5.88
CA THR A 459 -7.88 -5.68 6.14
C THR A 459 -7.23 -5.33 4.80
N TRP A 460 -6.55 -4.20 4.73
CA TRP A 460 -6.04 -3.71 3.45
C TRP A 460 -4.76 -2.90 3.64
N TYR A 461 -4.00 -2.78 2.55
CA TYR A 461 -2.83 -1.93 2.50
C TYR A 461 -3.28 -0.48 2.33
N THR A 462 -2.83 0.39 3.20
CA THR A 462 -3.20 1.80 3.11
C THR A 462 -2.41 2.51 2.02
N SER A 463 -2.94 3.63 1.56
CA SER A 463 -2.33 4.44 0.51
C SER A 463 -0.96 5.02 0.90
N SER A 464 -0.64 5.04 2.18
CA SER A 464 0.61 5.64 2.66
C SER A 464 1.86 4.96 2.09
N ILE A 465 1.80 3.67 1.77
CA ILE A 465 2.96 2.92 1.29
C ILE A 465 3.39 3.35 -0.11
N LYS A 466 2.42 3.58 -0.99
CA LYS A 466 2.71 3.97 -2.39
C LYS A 466 2.24 5.38 -2.72
N ASN A 467 1.69 6.10 -1.75
CA ASN A 467 1.00 7.38 -1.97
C ASN A 467 -0.09 7.29 -3.04
N ASN A 468 -0.66 6.11 -3.23
CA ASN A 468 -1.63 5.83 -4.27
C ASN A 468 -2.93 5.34 -3.65
N LYS A 469 -3.83 6.25 -3.49
CA LYS A 469 -5.20 5.99 -3.11
C LYS A 469 -6.03 6.06 -4.39
N TYR A 470 -6.58 4.94 -4.80
CA TYR A 470 -7.39 4.90 -6.00
C TYR A 470 -8.84 5.06 -5.64
N SER A 471 -9.51 5.97 -6.31
CA SER A 471 -10.91 6.27 -6.04
C SER A 471 -11.61 6.73 -7.31
N GLN A 472 -12.93 6.61 -7.29
CA GLN A 472 -13.76 7.15 -8.34
C GLN A 472 -14.92 7.92 -7.74
N THR A 473 -15.11 9.15 -8.21
CA THR A 473 -16.28 9.95 -7.87
C THR A 473 -17.37 9.67 -8.89
N PHE A 474 -18.50 9.26 -8.39
CA PHE A 474 -19.70 8.97 -9.18
C PHE A 474 -20.55 10.23 -9.26
N THR A 475 -21.13 10.45 -10.44
CA THR A 475 -22.03 11.56 -10.73
C THR A 475 -23.24 11.01 -11.48
N LYS A 476 -24.15 11.84 -11.88
CA LYS A 476 -25.33 11.43 -12.68
C LYS A 476 -24.97 10.74 -14.01
N SER A 477 -23.75 10.95 -14.50
CA SER A 477 -23.30 10.40 -15.79
C SER A 477 -22.40 9.19 -15.65
N THR A 478 -22.03 8.79 -14.41
CA THR A 478 -21.14 7.65 -14.16
C THR A 478 -21.87 6.63 -13.29
N SER A 479 -22.00 5.43 -13.81
CA SER A 479 -22.68 4.33 -13.09
C SER A 479 -21.70 3.22 -12.74
N ASP A 480 -20.82 2.86 -13.69
CA ASP A 480 -19.89 1.74 -13.53
C ASP A 480 -18.64 2.18 -12.78
N LEU A 481 -18.08 1.29 -11.97
CA LEU A 481 -16.78 1.50 -11.37
C LEU A 481 -15.70 1.18 -12.41
N ASN A 482 -14.83 2.14 -12.69
CA ASN A 482 -13.72 2.01 -13.66
C ASN A 482 -12.52 2.72 -13.07
N VAL A 483 -11.75 2.01 -12.23
CA VAL A 483 -10.65 2.61 -11.47
C VAL A 483 -9.32 2.06 -11.97
N GLU A 484 -8.39 2.96 -12.29
CA GLU A 484 -7.03 2.56 -12.61
C GLU A 484 -6.34 2.09 -11.33
N VAL A 485 -5.80 0.86 -11.35
CA VAL A 485 -5.14 0.23 -10.19
C VAL A 485 -3.71 -0.19 -10.54
N THR A 486 -3.08 0.52 -11.47
CA THR A 486 -1.80 0.14 -12.08
C THR A 486 -0.72 -0.15 -11.04
N ALA A 487 -0.49 0.77 -10.09
CA ALA A 487 0.59 0.60 -9.12
C ALA A 487 0.36 -0.64 -8.23
N TYR A 488 -0.89 -0.91 -7.86
CA TYR A 488 -1.22 -2.08 -7.04
C TYR A 488 -0.96 -3.38 -7.80
N VAL A 489 -1.43 -3.45 -9.06
CA VAL A 489 -1.26 -4.67 -9.87
C VAL A 489 0.22 -4.89 -10.20
N GLN A 490 0.96 -3.85 -10.55
CA GLN A 490 2.39 -3.95 -10.80
C GLN A 490 3.15 -4.47 -9.59
N ASP A 491 2.81 -3.96 -8.40
CA ASP A 491 3.42 -4.39 -7.15
C ASP A 491 3.13 -5.87 -6.86
N MET A 492 1.90 -6.33 -7.14
CA MET A 492 1.54 -7.75 -7.03
C MET A 492 2.32 -8.61 -8.04
N LEU A 493 2.44 -8.15 -9.28
CA LEU A 493 3.16 -8.88 -10.34
C LEU A 493 4.66 -8.96 -10.06
N ASP A 494 5.23 -7.93 -9.42
CA ASP A 494 6.65 -7.87 -9.08
C ASP A 494 6.96 -8.62 -7.77
N GLY A 495 5.94 -9.14 -7.10
CA GLY A 495 6.11 -9.87 -5.83
C GLY A 495 6.31 -8.98 -4.62
N GLY A 496 6.03 -7.68 -4.74
CA GLY A 496 6.13 -6.74 -3.63
C GLY A 496 5.00 -6.89 -2.62
N ARG A 497 3.89 -7.50 -3.04
CA ARG A 497 2.79 -7.87 -2.13
C ARG A 497 2.04 -9.08 -2.68
N PRO A 498 1.41 -9.86 -1.81
CA PRO A 498 0.57 -10.97 -2.28
C PRO A 498 -0.65 -10.44 -3.05
N ASN A 499 -1.16 -11.24 -3.97
CA ASN A 499 -2.39 -10.93 -4.69
C ASN A 499 -3.58 -11.48 -3.90
N ASP A 500 -4.07 -10.71 -2.94
CA ASP A 500 -5.29 -11.03 -2.19
C ASP A 500 -6.51 -10.27 -2.73
N GLY A 501 -6.34 -9.55 -3.84
CA GLY A 501 -7.41 -8.84 -4.51
C GLY A 501 -7.61 -7.41 -4.02
N PHE A 502 -8.82 -6.90 -4.21
CA PHE A 502 -9.18 -5.50 -3.95
C PHE A 502 -10.36 -5.40 -3.01
N LEU A 503 -10.31 -4.42 -2.14
CA LEU A 503 -11.41 -3.97 -1.29
C LEU A 503 -11.99 -2.70 -1.89
N ILE A 504 -13.31 -2.63 -2.04
CA ILE A 504 -14.01 -1.42 -2.48
C ILE A 504 -14.93 -0.97 -1.35
N LYS A 505 -14.81 0.30 -0.95
CA LYS A 505 -15.52 0.83 0.21
C LYS A 505 -15.80 2.33 0.06
N ARG A 506 -16.62 2.88 0.92
CA ARG A 506 -16.77 4.34 1.05
C ARG A 506 -15.56 4.93 1.79
N PRO A 507 -15.29 6.23 1.62
CA PRO A 507 -14.25 6.89 2.42
C PRO A 507 -14.45 6.68 3.93
N THR A 508 -13.35 6.53 4.66
CA THR A 508 -13.39 6.23 6.10
C THR A 508 -14.21 7.25 6.90
N LEU A 509 -14.14 8.52 6.52
CA LEU A 509 -14.93 9.57 7.19
C LEU A 509 -16.43 9.35 7.01
N GLU A 510 -16.85 8.85 5.85
CA GLU A 510 -18.26 8.51 5.61
C GLU A 510 -18.64 7.26 6.39
N GLU A 511 -17.80 6.23 6.38
CA GLU A 511 -18.08 4.98 7.12
C GLU A 511 -18.18 5.22 8.63
N SER A 512 -17.32 6.07 9.20
CA SER A 512 -17.30 6.34 10.65
C SER A 512 -18.34 7.36 11.09
N GLY A 513 -18.87 8.16 10.16
CA GLY A 513 -19.87 9.19 10.47
C GLY A 513 -21.24 8.62 10.82
N SER A 514 -22.16 9.49 11.24
CA SER A 514 -23.53 9.12 11.57
C SER A 514 -24.49 9.32 10.39
N THR A 515 -24.01 9.81 9.26
CA THR A 515 -24.85 10.05 8.08
C THR A 515 -25.14 8.73 7.35
N LYS A 516 -26.37 8.55 6.95
CA LYS A 516 -26.80 7.43 6.11
C LYS A 516 -26.42 7.74 4.66
N PHE A 517 -25.85 6.77 4.00
CA PHE A 517 -25.54 6.84 2.56
C PHE A 517 -26.21 5.65 1.88
N GLY A 518 -26.83 5.87 0.76
CA GLY A 518 -27.55 4.83 0.05
C GLY A 518 -26.66 3.68 -0.42
N SER A 519 -27.18 2.89 -1.33
CA SER A 519 -26.59 1.64 -1.77
C SER A 519 -26.16 1.75 -3.23
N SER A 520 -24.93 1.35 -3.54
CA SER A 520 -24.43 1.15 -4.91
C SER A 520 -24.24 -0.36 -5.12
N LYS A 521 -24.88 -0.89 -6.14
CA LYS A 521 -24.90 -2.33 -6.43
C LYS A 521 -24.25 -2.62 -7.77
N PHE A 522 -23.44 -3.67 -7.79
CA PHE A 522 -22.71 -4.13 -8.98
C PHE A 522 -22.94 -5.63 -9.17
N PHE A 523 -22.78 -6.10 -10.40
CA PHE A 523 -22.83 -7.53 -10.69
C PHE A 523 -21.62 -8.24 -10.09
N SER A 524 -21.83 -9.43 -9.56
CA SER A 524 -20.77 -10.30 -9.01
C SER A 524 -20.22 -11.28 -10.06
N ASN A 525 -19.24 -12.05 -9.68
CA ASN A 525 -18.72 -13.15 -10.49
C ASN A 525 -19.75 -14.28 -10.69
N ASP A 526 -20.69 -14.43 -9.75
CA ASP A 526 -21.75 -15.44 -9.80
C ASP A 526 -22.98 -14.99 -10.57
N THR A 527 -22.96 -13.81 -11.15
CA THR A 527 -24.09 -13.32 -11.98
C THR A 527 -24.33 -14.23 -13.18
N HIS A 528 -25.60 -14.39 -13.54
CA HIS A 528 -25.97 -15.11 -14.77
C HIS A 528 -25.94 -14.20 -16.01
N THR A 529 -25.24 -13.07 -15.92
CA THR A 529 -25.11 -12.10 -17.02
C THR A 529 -23.65 -12.05 -17.51
N ILE A 530 -23.40 -11.23 -18.52
CA ILE A 530 -22.06 -11.02 -19.08
C ILE A 530 -21.26 -9.95 -18.27
N TYR A 531 -21.81 -9.44 -17.18
CA TYR A 531 -21.31 -8.25 -16.49
C TYR A 531 -20.42 -8.58 -15.27
N VAL A 532 -19.73 -9.71 -15.30
CA VAL A 532 -18.83 -10.10 -14.20
C VAL A 532 -17.71 -9.05 -14.01
N PRO A 533 -17.18 -8.92 -12.81
CA PRO A 533 -16.03 -8.04 -12.57
C PRO A 533 -14.85 -8.37 -13.49
N THR A 534 -14.16 -7.34 -13.98
CA THR A 534 -13.01 -7.53 -14.88
C THR A 534 -11.82 -6.69 -14.46
N LEU A 535 -10.64 -7.20 -14.75
CA LEU A 535 -9.39 -6.45 -14.66
C LEU A 535 -8.78 -6.39 -16.07
N GLU A 536 -8.52 -5.19 -16.55
CA GLU A 536 -8.00 -4.96 -17.89
C GLU A 536 -6.57 -4.43 -17.85
N ALA A 537 -5.68 -5.08 -18.63
CA ALA A 537 -4.37 -4.52 -18.97
C ALA A 537 -4.52 -3.79 -20.31
N LYS A 538 -4.09 -2.54 -20.36
CA LYS A 538 -4.26 -1.66 -21.54
C LYS A 538 -2.93 -1.03 -21.94
N TRP A 539 -2.67 -0.99 -23.24
CA TRP A 539 -1.47 -0.33 -23.77
C TRP A 539 -1.69 0.14 -25.21
N ASP A 540 -0.91 1.12 -25.64
CA ASP A 540 -0.93 1.61 -27.04
C ASP A 540 -0.09 0.66 -27.89
N ASP A 541 -0.75 -0.11 -28.74
CA ASP A 541 -0.09 -1.00 -29.69
C ASP A 541 -0.16 -0.45 -31.13
N SER A 542 -0.55 0.82 -31.30
CA SER A 542 -0.76 1.40 -32.62
C SER A 542 0.58 1.59 -33.37
N VAL A 543 0.55 1.28 -34.64
CA VAL A 543 1.71 1.39 -35.56
C VAL A 543 1.25 2.09 -36.84
N PHE A 544 2.00 3.07 -37.27
CA PHE A 544 1.73 3.75 -38.55
C PHE A 544 2.99 3.66 -39.44
N ALA A 545 3.04 2.60 -40.27
CA ALA A 545 4.12 2.34 -41.21
C ALA A 545 3.50 2.25 -42.62
N THR A 546 2.88 3.34 -43.08
CA THR A 546 2.02 3.39 -44.25
C THR A 546 2.74 3.09 -45.58
N GLY A 547 4.06 3.17 -45.60
CA GLY A 547 4.82 2.95 -46.84
C GLY A 547 4.44 3.93 -47.95
N SER A 548 4.01 3.41 -49.09
CA SER A 548 3.60 4.22 -50.26
C SER A 548 2.09 4.47 -50.32
N LEU A 549 1.33 4.06 -49.28
CA LEU A 549 -0.12 4.29 -49.25
C LEU A 549 -0.44 5.77 -49.10
N THR A 550 -1.53 6.22 -49.72
CA THR A 550 -2.03 7.60 -49.58
C THR A 550 -3.17 7.64 -48.56
N GLU A 551 -3.33 8.78 -47.93
CA GLU A 551 -4.38 9.00 -46.95
C GLU A 551 -5.77 9.04 -47.58
N LEU A 552 -6.76 8.50 -46.88
CA LEU A 552 -8.15 8.62 -47.29
C LEU A 552 -8.71 9.90 -46.70
N THR A 553 -8.85 10.92 -47.55
CA THR A 553 -9.26 12.27 -47.12
C THR A 553 -10.69 12.65 -47.52
N ALA A 554 -11.42 11.71 -48.14
CA ALA A 554 -12.79 11.97 -48.58
C ALA A 554 -13.76 12.07 -47.41
N ASP A 555 -14.79 12.90 -47.56
CA ASP A 555 -15.85 13.05 -46.55
C ASP A 555 -16.80 11.85 -46.53
N ASP A 556 -17.12 11.32 -47.70
CA ASP A 556 -17.97 10.12 -47.85
C ASP A 556 -17.10 8.88 -48.06
N ILE A 557 -17.03 8.05 -47.02
CA ILE A 557 -16.22 6.82 -47.07
C ILE A 557 -17.06 5.59 -46.78
N THR A 558 -16.65 4.49 -47.41
CA THR A 558 -17.18 3.16 -47.17
C THR A 558 -16.08 2.34 -46.52
N LEU A 559 -16.39 1.73 -45.37
CA LEU A 559 -15.48 0.85 -44.65
C LEU A 559 -15.98 -0.59 -44.73
N TYR A 560 -15.06 -1.53 -44.81
CA TYR A 560 -15.39 -2.95 -44.71
C TYR A 560 -14.20 -3.75 -44.17
N MET A 561 -14.50 -4.87 -43.55
CA MET A 561 -13.50 -5.79 -43.02
C MET A 561 -13.10 -6.77 -44.11
N LYS A 562 -11.81 -7.06 -44.17
CA LYS A 562 -11.26 -7.99 -45.17
C LYS A 562 -10.82 -9.27 -44.47
N ASN A 563 -11.17 -10.41 -45.10
CA ASN A 563 -10.74 -11.74 -44.64
C ASN A 563 -11.20 -12.09 -43.23
N LEU A 564 -12.40 -11.65 -42.85
CA LEU A 564 -13.01 -12.08 -41.59
C LEU A 564 -13.26 -13.58 -41.64
N LYS A 565 -12.95 -14.25 -40.53
CA LYS A 565 -13.34 -15.65 -40.31
C LYS A 565 -14.72 -15.67 -39.65
N THR A 566 -15.45 -16.75 -39.88
CA THR A 566 -16.75 -16.96 -39.21
C THR A 566 -16.60 -17.31 -37.75
N GLU A 567 -15.43 -17.87 -37.38
CA GLU A 567 -15.16 -18.30 -36.01
C GLU A 567 -13.70 -17.99 -35.64
N TYR A 568 -13.47 -17.67 -34.40
CA TYR A 568 -12.15 -17.45 -33.81
C TYR A 568 -12.02 -18.28 -32.56
N LYS A 569 -10.84 -18.83 -32.31
CA LYS A 569 -10.59 -19.62 -31.12
C LYS A 569 -10.46 -18.67 -29.92
N GLU A 570 -11.08 -19.07 -28.82
CA GLU A 570 -10.92 -18.40 -27.53
C GLU A 570 -9.44 -18.22 -27.20
N LEU A 571 -9.10 -17.11 -26.55
CA LEU A 571 -7.73 -16.74 -26.12
C LEU A 571 -6.77 -16.46 -27.29
N SER A 572 -7.24 -16.57 -28.55
CA SER A 572 -6.36 -16.30 -29.70
C SER A 572 -6.23 -14.79 -29.97
N ARG A 573 -5.19 -14.43 -30.71
CA ARG A 573 -4.96 -13.08 -31.22
C ARG A 573 -5.19 -13.09 -32.72
N ALA A 574 -5.88 -12.09 -33.25
CA ALA A 574 -6.10 -11.96 -34.70
C ALA A 574 -5.84 -10.53 -35.15
N LYS A 575 -5.14 -10.41 -36.29
CA LYS A 575 -4.98 -9.14 -36.98
C LYS A 575 -6.19 -8.95 -37.88
N LEU A 576 -7.04 -8.01 -37.57
CA LEU A 576 -8.28 -7.72 -38.30
C LEU A 576 -8.03 -6.56 -39.28
N ARG A 577 -8.19 -6.81 -40.56
CA ARG A 577 -7.91 -5.82 -41.60
C ARG A 577 -9.15 -4.99 -41.93
N VAL A 578 -8.97 -3.68 -42.00
CA VAL A 578 -10.02 -2.72 -42.35
C VAL A 578 -9.62 -2.02 -43.66
N VAL A 579 -10.54 -1.98 -44.61
CA VAL A 579 -10.34 -1.27 -45.86
C VAL A 579 -11.31 -0.11 -45.93
N GLY A 580 -10.74 1.09 -46.15
CA GLY A 580 -11.53 2.30 -46.38
C GLY A 580 -11.37 2.74 -47.84
N ARG A 581 -12.46 3.17 -48.43
CA ARG A 581 -12.45 3.78 -49.77
C ARG A 581 -13.47 4.89 -49.85
N GLU A 582 -13.31 5.73 -50.85
CA GLU A 582 -14.31 6.74 -51.18
C GLU A 582 -15.61 6.03 -51.63
N THR A 583 -16.75 6.50 -51.15
CA THR A 583 -18.04 5.96 -51.56
C THR A 583 -18.28 6.20 -53.05
N TYR A 584 -17.90 7.39 -53.54
CA TYR A 584 -18.07 7.81 -54.92
C TYR A 584 -16.70 8.21 -55.49
N PRO A 585 -15.79 7.25 -55.79
CA PRO A 585 -14.48 7.60 -56.31
C PRO A 585 -14.59 8.23 -57.71
N GLN A 586 -13.79 9.26 -57.95
CA GLN A 586 -13.76 9.92 -59.26
C GLN A 586 -13.28 8.96 -60.33
N ARG A 587 -13.99 8.92 -61.45
CA ARG A 587 -13.58 8.13 -62.62
C ARG A 587 -12.34 8.76 -63.25
N SER A 588 -11.41 7.94 -63.59
CA SER A 588 -10.24 8.36 -64.32
C SER A 588 -10.09 7.52 -65.59
N PHE A 589 -9.40 8.07 -66.58
CA PHE A 589 -9.13 7.36 -67.86
C PHE A 589 -7.81 6.58 -67.80
N THR A 590 -7.29 6.35 -66.62
CA THR A 590 -6.10 5.52 -66.41
C THR A 590 -6.48 4.05 -66.30
N ASN A 591 -5.50 3.16 -66.54
CA ASN A 591 -5.73 1.72 -66.51
C ASN A 591 -5.92 1.16 -65.09
N SER A 592 -5.78 1.93 -64.05
CA SER A 592 -5.96 1.50 -62.66
C SER A 592 -7.33 1.92 -62.14
N ALA A 593 -8.07 0.95 -61.59
CA ALA A 593 -9.38 1.22 -60.98
C ALA A 593 -9.18 1.91 -59.65
N PRO A 594 -9.69 3.15 -59.44
CA PRO A 594 -9.42 3.90 -58.20
C PRO A 594 -10.00 3.23 -56.95
N TYR A 595 -11.05 2.41 -57.08
CA TYR A 595 -11.64 1.71 -55.94
C TYR A 595 -10.85 0.46 -55.53
N ASN A 596 -9.82 0.08 -56.28
CA ASN A 596 -8.92 -1.01 -55.89
C ASN A 596 -7.66 -0.52 -55.16
N GLN A 597 -7.48 0.80 -55.09
CA GLN A 597 -6.34 1.36 -54.36
C GLN A 597 -6.59 1.32 -52.86
N ILE A 598 -5.67 0.73 -52.14
CA ILE A 598 -5.74 0.69 -50.69
C ILE A 598 -5.22 2.04 -50.15
N LYS A 599 -6.00 2.66 -49.29
CA LYS A 599 -5.65 3.93 -48.65
C LYS A 599 -5.59 3.73 -47.15
N TYR A 600 -4.75 4.52 -46.47
CA TYR A 600 -4.75 4.48 -45.00
C TYR A 600 -5.76 5.46 -44.44
N LEU A 601 -6.34 5.08 -43.30
CA LEU A 601 -7.30 5.90 -42.55
C LEU A 601 -6.54 6.89 -41.67
N PRO A 602 -7.14 8.06 -41.33
CA PRO A 602 -6.47 9.01 -40.47
C PRO A 602 -6.05 8.38 -39.10
N THR A 603 -4.97 8.89 -38.53
CA THR A 603 -4.45 8.41 -37.23
C THR A 603 -5.44 8.58 -36.09
N THR A 604 -6.51 9.35 -36.29
CA THR A 604 -7.61 9.56 -35.36
C THR A 604 -8.76 8.56 -35.58
N THR A 605 -8.46 7.39 -36.13
CA THR A 605 -9.45 6.33 -36.34
C THR A 605 -9.37 5.32 -35.19
N TYR A 606 -10.52 5.01 -34.61
CA TYR A 606 -10.64 4.11 -33.45
C TYR A 606 -11.69 3.04 -33.72
N TYR A 607 -11.60 1.92 -33.03
CA TYR A 607 -12.61 0.86 -33.11
C TYR A 607 -13.35 0.72 -31.78
N GLN A 608 -14.55 0.17 -31.87
CA GLN A 608 -15.43 -0.15 -30.74
C GLN A 608 -16.02 -1.54 -30.99
N VAL A 609 -16.25 -2.29 -29.94
CA VAL A 609 -16.90 -3.59 -30.05
C VAL A 609 -18.24 -3.53 -29.33
N ARG A 610 -19.28 -3.99 -30.00
CA ARG A 610 -20.64 -4.07 -29.45
C ARG A 610 -21.18 -5.47 -29.59
N ASP A 611 -22.01 -5.87 -28.65
CA ASP A 611 -22.82 -7.07 -28.78
C ASP A 611 -23.91 -6.81 -29.84
N VAL A 612 -24.09 -7.75 -30.76
CA VAL A 612 -25.03 -7.58 -31.89
C VAL A 612 -26.48 -7.65 -31.42
N GLU A 613 -26.78 -8.50 -30.46
CA GLU A 613 -28.17 -8.74 -30.02
C GLU A 613 -28.69 -7.61 -29.11
N THR A 614 -27.86 -7.17 -28.18
CA THR A 614 -28.25 -6.17 -27.20
C THR A 614 -27.82 -4.75 -27.57
N ASN A 615 -26.91 -4.62 -28.54
CA ASN A 615 -26.26 -3.35 -28.94
C ASN A 615 -25.45 -2.70 -27.82
N LEU A 616 -25.11 -3.45 -26.78
CA LEU A 616 -24.31 -2.97 -25.66
C LEU A 616 -22.85 -2.81 -26.08
N VAL A 617 -22.21 -1.79 -25.56
CA VAL A 617 -20.79 -1.53 -25.82
C VAL A 617 -19.98 -2.41 -24.88
N LEU A 618 -19.24 -3.37 -25.47
CA LEU A 618 -18.34 -4.27 -24.75
C LEU A 618 -16.93 -3.67 -24.62
N ILE A 619 -16.48 -2.96 -25.64
CA ILE A 619 -15.22 -2.21 -25.65
C ILE A 619 -15.53 -0.84 -26.20
N PRO A 620 -15.45 0.22 -25.41
CA PRO A 620 -15.74 1.58 -25.90
C PRO A 620 -14.61 2.12 -26.77
N PHE A 621 -14.91 3.16 -27.52
CA PHE A 621 -13.89 3.93 -28.21
C PHE A 621 -12.92 4.53 -27.19
N ASP A 622 -11.63 4.38 -27.45
CA ASP A 622 -10.57 4.95 -26.63
C ASP A 622 -9.51 5.55 -27.55
N THR A 623 -9.07 6.76 -27.23
CA THR A 623 -8.12 7.49 -28.07
C THR A 623 -6.70 6.95 -28.01
N THR A 624 -6.42 6.05 -27.08
CA THR A 624 -5.10 5.43 -26.90
C THR A 624 -5.14 3.94 -27.21
N TYR A 625 -6.09 3.21 -26.62
CA TYR A 625 -6.05 1.75 -26.56
C TYR A 625 -6.84 1.06 -27.67
N THR A 626 -7.69 1.79 -28.42
CA THR A 626 -8.46 1.21 -29.55
C THR A 626 -8.15 1.89 -30.87
N LYS A 627 -6.93 2.40 -31.06
CA LYS A 627 -6.49 3.00 -32.33
C LYS A 627 -6.42 1.95 -33.45
N VAL A 628 -6.78 2.37 -34.64
CA VAL A 628 -6.59 1.57 -35.86
C VAL A 628 -5.21 1.87 -36.42
N SER A 629 -4.40 0.84 -36.56
CA SER A 629 -3.03 0.89 -37.10
C SER A 629 -3.02 0.84 -38.63
N CYS A 630 -1.85 1.14 -39.20
CA CYS A 630 -1.62 0.93 -40.65
C CYS A 630 -0.20 0.40 -40.86
N ASP A 631 -0.10 -0.60 -41.73
CA ASP A 631 1.18 -1.06 -42.29
C ASP A 631 1.17 -0.86 -43.82
N SER A 632 2.21 -1.32 -44.51
CA SER A 632 2.33 -1.16 -45.98
C SER A 632 1.26 -1.92 -46.78
N VAL A 633 0.48 -2.80 -46.12
CA VAL A 633 -0.59 -3.59 -46.74
C VAL A 633 -1.96 -2.91 -46.52
N GLY A 634 -2.08 -2.06 -45.52
CA GLY A 634 -3.32 -1.33 -45.22
C GLY A 634 -3.64 -1.28 -43.72
N ASN A 635 -4.84 -0.84 -43.41
CA ASN A 635 -5.27 -0.60 -42.04
C ASN A 635 -5.58 -1.91 -41.30
N PHE A 636 -5.31 -1.93 -40.03
CA PHE A 636 -5.59 -3.11 -39.19
C PHE A 636 -5.70 -2.69 -37.72
N PHE A 637 -6.23 -3.59 -36.93
CA PHE A 637 -6.05 -3.60 -35.48
C PHE A 637 -5.87 -5.05 -35.05
N ASP A 638 -5.06 -5.24 -34.05
CA ASP A 638 -4.90 -6.55 -33.42
C ASP A 638 -5.97 -6.69 -32.34
N PHE A 639 -6.54 -7.86 -32.22
CA PHE A 639 -7.63 -8.12 -31.28
C PHE A 639 -7.37 -9.44 -30.56
N ARG A 640 -7.54 -9.41 -29.24
CA ARG A 640 -7.40 -10.60 -28.39
C ARG A 640 -8.79 -11.04 -27.94
N PHE A 641 -9.12 -12.30 -28.19
CA PHE A 641 -10.46 -12.83 -27.96
C PHE A 641 -10.74 -13.17 -26.50
N ASN A 642 -9.72 -13.16 -25.63
CA ASN A 642 -9.95 -13.21 -24.18
C ASN A 642 -10.62 -11.94 -23.64
N THR A 643 -10.65 -10.87 -24.41
CA THR A 643 -11.34 -9.62 -24.04
C THR A 643 -12.86 -9.77 -24.08
N LEU A 644 -13.38 -10.85 -24.69
CA LEU A 644 -14.81 -11.13 -24.83
C LEU A 644 -15.15 -12.46 -24.16
N GLN A 645 -16.28 -12.49 -23.48
CA GLN A 645 -16.79 -13.76 -22.96
C GLN A 645 -17.27 -14.66 -24.11
N PRO A 646 -17.14 -15.93 -23.99
CA PRO A 646 -17.79 -16.87 -24.92
C PRO A 646 -19.32 -16.65 -24.94
N UNK A 647 -19.77 -16.70 -26.20
CA UNK A 647 -21.15 -16.58 -26.35
C UNK A 647 -21.71 -15.22 -26.71
N UNK A 648 -20.68 -14.47 -26.95
CA UNK A 648 -21.10 -13.20 -27.33
C UNK A 648 -20.96 -13.05 -28.82
N UNK A 649 -21.88 -12.43 -29.47
CA UNK A 649 -21.77 -12.11 -30.86
C UNK A 649 -21.41 -10.66 -30.98
N UNK A 650 -20.27 -10.33 -31.26
CA UNK A 650 -19.64 -9.03 -31.27
C UNK A 650 -19.75 -8.36 -32.61
N UNK A 651 -19.86 -7.20 -32.61
CA UNK A 651 -19.88 -6.33 -33.72
C UNK A 651 -18.76 -5.35 -33.63
N UNK A 652 -18.06 -5.16 -34.46
CA UNK A 652 -16.93 -4.26 -34.53
C UNK A 652 -17.40 -2.99 -35.19
N UNK A 653 -17.27 -2.09 -34.59
CA UNK A 653 -17.59 -0.80 -35.11
C UNK A 653 -16.34 -0.04 -35.29
N UNK A 654 -16.21 0.55 -36.24
CA UNK A 654 -15.05 1.35 -36.53
C UNK A 654 -15.53 2.79 -36.52
N UNK A 655 -14.90 3.52 -35.97
CA UNK A 655 -15.16 4.92 -35.94
C UNK A 655 -14.03 5.60 -36.54
N UNK A 656 -14.28 6.39 -37.29
CA UNK A 656 -13.32 7.24 -37.90
C UNK A 656 -13.63 8.62 -37.44
N UNK A 657 -12.82 9.11 -36.86
CA UNK A 657 -12.98 10.46 -36.45
C UNK A 657 -12.31 11.34 -37.39
N UNK A 658 -12.92 11.79 -38.20
CA UNK A 658 -12.49 12.75 -39.15
C UNK A 658 -12.54 14.11 -38.52
N UNK A 659 -11.76 14.73 -38.68
CA UNK A 659 -11.58 16.01 -38.14
C UNK A 659 -12.91 16.75 -38.09
N UNK A 660 -13.66 16.85 -37.66
CA UNK A 660 -14.78 17.59 -37.40
C UNK A 660 -16.11 16.83 -37.51
N UNK A 661 -16.02 15.99 -38.00
CA UNK A 661 -17.22 15.22 -38.08
C UNK A 661 -16.93 13.86 -37.57
N ILE A 662 -17.75 13.37 -36.60
CA ILE A 662 -17.75 12.02 -36.08
C ILE A 662 -18.62 11.14 -36.97
N ASN A 663 -18.05 10.43 -37.83
CA ASN A 663 -18.77 9.46 -38.65
C ASN A 663 -18.73 8.09 -37.95
N ASN A 664 -19.81 7.72 -37.30
CA ASN A 664 -20.00 6.40 -36.71
C ASN A 664 -20.42 5.42 -37.82
N ILE A 665 -19.50 4.61 -38.25
CA ILE A 665 -19.79 3.55 -39.24
C ILE A 665 -19.80 2.22 -38.48
N SER A 666 -20.96 1.60 -38.35
CA SER A 666 -21.05 0.30 -37.70
C SER A 666 -20.81 -0.83 -38.71
N MET A 667 -19.84 -1.68 -38.40
CA MET A 667 -19.58 -2.91 -39.12
C MET A 667 -19.91 -4.09 -38.20
N GLY A 668 -20.76 -4.97 -38.69
CA GLY A 668 -21.11 -6.17 -37.93
C GLY A 668 -20.00 -7.23 -38.03
N LEU A 669 -19.44 -7.57 -36.88
CA LEU A 669 -18.59 -8.75 -36.75
C LEU A 669 -19.43 -9.80 -36.02
N TYR A 670 -19.81 -10.85 -36.75
CA TYR A 670 -20.54 -11.96 -36.14
C TYR A 670 -19.52 -12.96 -35.62
N LEU A 671 -19.41 -13.06 -34.30
CA LEU A 671 -18.63 -14.11 -33.67
C LEU A 671 -19.61 -15.19 -33.20
N LYS A 672 -19.48 -16.37 -33.76
CA LYS A 672 -20.24 -17.54 -33.34
C LYS A 672 -19.23 -18.55 -32.80
N TRP A 673 -19.48 -19.00 -31.59
CA TRP A 673 -18.64 -19.97 -30.90
C TRP A 673 -19.12 -21.40 -31.17
#